data_e13d9e6ab14af0c75f1b8f7502b19bb1
#
_entry.id   e13d9e6ab14af0c75f1b8f7502b19bb1
#
_cell.length_a   1.000
_cell.length_b   1.000
_cell.length_c   1.000
_cell.angle_alpha   90.00
_cell.angle_beta   90.00
_cell.angle_gamma   90.00
#
_symmetry.space_group_name_H-M   'P 1'
#
loop_
_entity.id
_entity.type
_entity.pdbx_description
1 polymer ?
#
loop_
_entity_poly.entity_id
_entity_poly.type
_entity_poly.pdbx_seq_one_letter_code
_entity_poly.pdbx_strand_id
1 'polypeptide(L)'
;MTPGWLLLGAVGCVAVAVAGARRAPGLWLVASLGAATAALAASVWVLIVGEPWDWRAAFAPGGEPLHLRLDGVSAFFLALLSLIGGACSLYSQGYWQDERHPVSAPSGRAWSSVLLVSMSLVLLVTNGLHFLVAWELFSVSAYFMITRERHRRDVRSAGWLFLAASHAGTLCLFAFFGGLAARTGSWELGPMHDHPELAPWFWLALCGFGLKAGVFPLHIWLPSAHANAPSHVSAILSGVAIKMGIFGLVRFSGWLPTPAAAGWVIAALGAASAVLGVAFALGQHDLKRLLAYHSVENIGIILIGLGFAIVSSAHGDETWGRLALAGGLLHVWNHGLFKALLFLGAGSVLHSTGTREMSRLGGLWRAMPWTAGMFALGAVAIAGLPPLNGFVSEWLVYLGLFGATSSHGPLAWAAVPAAILLGVTGALALACFVKVCGVVFLGAPRSEDAAQARESGWLMRAPMLGLSVACVAIGLVPALFWPLVAHAASAWQPAWTDSPVPVPLVALGRFHVALAAVAALGAGGLWFRVRRTGVVRGLTWDCGYAAPTARMQYTAGSFAATITGWFAWILRPERHAEPPTGAFPMRARFDEHTPETILDRVVQPAGSIVLRAAAAARKLQHGRIQAYILYVLIGVVGVALLAVIGRDR
;
A
#
# COMPACT_ATOMS: atom_id res chain seq x y z
N MET A 1 -2.27 21.62 25.84
CA MET A 1 -3.41 21.48 24.88
C MET A 1 -3.83 20.04 24.89
N THR A 2 -5.13 19.72 25.00
CA THR A 2 -5.61 18.34 24.88
C THR A 2 -5.66 17.92 23.41
N PRO A 3 -5.56 16.61 23.08
CA PRO A 3 -5.69 16.13 21.70
C PRO A 3 -6.96 16.63 21.00
N GLY A 4 -8.05 16.80 21.72
CA GLY A 4 -9.33 17.31 21.18
C GLY A 4 -9.24 18.71 20.59
N TRP A 5 -8.51 19.63 21.20
CA TRP A 5 -8.32 20.98 20.64
C TRP A 5 -7.48 20.97 19.35
N LEU A 6 -6.49 20.08 19.28
CA LEU A 6 -5.68 19.90 18.07
C LEU A 6 -6.54 19.30 16.94
N LEU A 7 -7.38 18.31 17.23
CA LEU A 7 -8.31 17.74 16.26
C LEU A 7 -9.35 18.76 15.80
N LEU A 8 -9.89 19.57 16.70
CA LEU A 8 -10.80 20.66 16.35
C LEU A 8 -10.12 21.68 15.43
N GLY A 9 -8.86 22.05 15.72
CA GLY A 9 -8.04 22.89 14.86
C GLY A 9 -7.83 22.27 13.47
N ALA A 10 -7.60 20.94 13.41
CA ALA A 10 -7.49 20.22 12.15
C ALA A 10 -8.79 20.29 11.34
N VAL A 11 -9.95 20.12 11.97
CA VAL A 11 -11.27 20.24 11.33
C VAL A 11 -11.47 21.66 10.77
N GLY A 12 -11.13 22.70 11.54
CA GLY A 12 -11.17 24.09 11.07
C GLY A 12 -10.29 24.34 9.86
N CYS A 13 -9.06 23.82 9.88
CA CYS A 13 -8.15 23.88 8.73
C CYS A 13 -8.72 23.14 7.50
N VAL A 14 -9.32 21.97 7.69
CA VAL A 14 -9.97 21.22 6.58
C VAL A 14 -11.11 22.03 5.98
N ALA A 15 -11.96 22.67 6.80
CA ALA A 15 -13.05 23.52 6.30
C ALA A 15 -12.51 24.64 5.41
N VAL A 16 -11.43 25.32 5.84
CA VAL A 16 -10.73 26.35 5.05
C VAL A 16 -10.12 25.76 3.78
N ALA A 17 -9.52 24.57 3.86
CA ALA A 17 -8.94 23.90 2.69
C ALA A 17 -10.02 23.57 1.65
N VAL A 18 -11.17 23.01 2.06
CA VAL A 18 -12.29 22.70 1.15
C VAL A 18 -12.83 23.97 0.51
N ALA A 19 -13.04 25.05 1.28
CA ALA A 19 -13.50 26.33 0.76
C ALA A 19 -12.51 26.95 -0.25
N GLY A 20 -11.21 26.85 0.02
CA GLY A 20 -10.13 27.38 -0.83
C GLY A 20 -9.80 26.51 -2.04
N ALA A 21 -10.22 25.24 -2.08
CA ALA A 21 -9.78 24.24 -3.05
C ALA A 21 -9.92 24.65 -4.53
N ARG A 22 -10.99 25.38 -4.86
CA ARG A 22 -11.29 25.75 -6.25
C ARG A 22 -10.65 27.06 -6.70
N ARG A 23 -10.47 28.04 -5.80
CA ARG A 23 -10.12 29.42 -6.17
C ARG A 23 -8.79 29.91 -5.59
N ALA A 24 -8.30 29.27 -4.54
CA ALA A 24 -7.12 29.70 -3.79
C ALA A 24 -6.17 28.53 -3.49
N PRO A 25 -5.37 28.06 -4.48
CA PRO A 25 -4.51 26.87 -4.31
C PRO A 25 -3.49 27.03 -3.17
N GLY A 26 -2.94 28.23 -2.96
CA GLY A 26 -2.03 28.51 -1.84
C GLY A 26 -2.73 28.40 -0.49
N LEU A 27 -3.96 28.93 -0.35
CA LEU A 27 -4.75 28.80 0.89
C LEU A 27 -5.10 27.34 1.16
N TRP A 28 -5.51 26.58 0.12
CA TRP A 28 -5.76 25.14 0.25
C TRP A 28 -4.53 24.43 0.78
N LEU A 29 -3.32 24.73 0.24
CA LEU A 29 -2.09 24.09 0.68
C LEU A 29 -1.77 24.38 2.14
N VAL A 30 -1.78 25.68 2.52
CA VAL A 30 -1.47 26.10 3.91
C VAL A 30 -2.44 25.46 4.89
N ALA A 31 -3.73 25.48 4.57
CA ALA A 31 -4.76 24.86 5.40
C ALA A 31 -4.62 23.33 5.46
N SER A 32 -4.31 22.67 4.34
CA SER A 32 -4.07 21.21 4.33
C SER A 32 -2.84 20.83 5.16
N LEU A 33 -1.76 21.59 5.10
CA LEU A 33 -0.57 21.39 5.93
C LEU A 33 -0.86 21.68 7.41
N GLY A 34 -1.66 22.73 7.70
CA GLY A 34 -2.14 23.02 9.05
C GLY A 34 -2.94 21.87 9.65
N ALA A 35 -3.89 21.32 8.89
CA ALA A 35 -4.68 20.16 9.28
C ALA A 35 -3.80 18.92 9.55
N ALA A 36 -2.86 18.64 8.64
CA ALA A 36 -1.92 17.53 8.77
C ALA A 36 -1.03 17.68 10.01
N THR A 37 -0.50 18.88 10.26
CA THR A 37 0.34 19.17 11.44
C THR A 37 -0.44 19.03 12.74
N ALA A 38 -1.67 19.54 12.79
CA ALA A 38 -2.52 19.45 13.98
C ALA A 38 -2.91 17.99 14.30
N ALA A 39 -3.31 17.21 13.27
CA ALA A 39 -3.63 15.79 13.43
C ALA A 39 -2.39 14.96 13.82
N LEU A 40 -1.23 15.26 13.24
CA LEU A 40 0.05 14.63 13.63
C LEU A 40 0.38 14.93 15.10
N ALA A 41 0.26 16.19 15.52
CA ALA A 41 0.54 16.59 16.89
C ALA A 41 -0.42 15.91 17.89
N ALA A 42 -1.72 15.82 17.57
CA ALA A 42 -2.70 15.08 18.39
C ALA A 42 -2.33 13.60 18.52
N SER A 43 -1.93 12.98 17.43
CA SER A 43 -1.53 11.56 17.39
C SER A 43 -0.26 11.31 18.19
N VAL A 44 0.76 12.14 18.00
CA VAL A 44 2.03 12.04 18.74
C VAL A 44 1.80 12.26 20.24
N TRP A 45 0.92 13.19 20.60
CA TRP A 45 0.53 13.41 22.00
C TRP A 45 0.01 12.10 22.63
N VAL A 46 -0.99 11.46 22.00
CA VAL A 46 -1.57 10.20 22.51
C VAL A 46 -0.52 9.09 22.59
N LEU A 47 0.36 8.98 21.58
CA LEU A 47 1.41 7.96 21.55
C LEU A 47 2.53 8.17 22.58
N ILE A 48 2.76 9.41 23.06
CA ILE A 48 3.78 9.71 24.08
C ILE A 48 3.17 9.67 25.47
N VAL A 49 1.99 10.31 25.68
CA VAL A 49 1.34 10.42 26.99
C VAL A 49 0.66 9.11 27.39
N GLY A 50 0.19 8.34 26.43
CA GLY A 50 -0.44 7.04 26.66
C GLY A 50 -1.93 7.09 26.95
N GLU A 51 -2.52 8.28 27.11
CA GLU A 51 -3.94 8.43 27.42
C GLU A 51 -4.77 8.55 26.14
N PRO A 52 -5.79 7.71 25.91
CA PRO A 52 -6.69 7.84 24.79
C PRO A 52 -7.57 9.08 24.93
N TRP A 53 -7.86 9.72 23.80
CA TRP A 53 -8.87 10.78 23.74
C TRP A 53 -10.20 10.20 23.26
N ASP A 54 -11.28 10.60 23.90
CA ASP A 54 -12.64 10.13 23.65
C ASP A 54 -13.60 11.33 23.57
N TRP A 55 -14.53 11.30 22.60
CA TRP A 55 -15.53 12.35 22.44
C TRP A 55 -16.83 11.79 21.86
N ARG A 56 -17.95 12.11 22.49
CA ARG A 56 -19.29 11.74 22.04
C ARG A 56 -20.10 12.98 21.72
N ALA A 57 -20.76 12.97 20.58
CA ALA A 57 -21.66 14.06 20.18
C ALA A 57 -22.97 14.01 20.95
N ALA A 58 -23.55 15.18 21.18
CA ALA A 58 -24.90 15.31 21.70
C ALA A 58 -25.99 15.01 20.66
N PHE A 59 -25.63 14.88 19.39
CA PHE A 59 -26.52 14.56 18.27
C PHE A 59 -26.25 13.17 17.71
N ALA A 60 -27.27 12.52 17.14
CA ALA A 60 -27.23 11.14 16.69
C ALA A 60 -27.49 11.04 15.16
N PRO A 61 -26.46 11.16 14.29
CA PRO A 61 -26.62 11.00 12.85
C PRO A 61 -27.06 9.56 12.52
N GLY A 62 -28.16 9.42 11.79
CA GLY A 62 -28.71 8.10 11.46
C GLY A 62 -29.31 7.35 12.64
N GLY A 63 -29.62 8.05 13.75
CA GLY A 63 -30.17 7.46 14.96
C GLY A 63 -29.13 6.93 15.95
N GLU A 64 -27.85 6.95 15.61
CA GLU A 64 -26.72 6.50 16.42
C GLU A 64 -25.85 7.67 16.87
N PRO A 65 -25.38 7.73 18.13
CA PRO A 65 -24.52 8.81 18.61
C PRO A 65 -23.15 8.76 17.88
N LEU A 66 -22.68 9.91 17.40
CA LEU A 66 -21.34 9.99 16.82
C LEU A 66 -20.31 9.91 17.93
N HIS A 67 -19.52 8.85 17.95
CA HIS A 67 -18.48 8.61 18.91
C HIS A 67 -17.12 8.54 18.22
N LEU A 68 -16.18 9.41 18.63
CA LEU A 68 -14.81 9.49 18.11
C LEU A 68 -13.83 9.15 19.21
N ARG A 69 -12.85 8.31 18.90
CA ARG A 69 -11.80 7.91 19.82
C ARG A 69 -10.43 7.90 19.14
N LEU A 70 -9.43 8.44 19.81
CA LEU A 70 -8.04 8.40 19.39
C LEU A 70 -7.24 7.64 20.45
N ASP A 71 -7.07 6.33 20.24
CA ASP A 71 -6.23 5.47 21.07
C ASP A 71 -4.88 5.18 20.40
N GLY A 72 -4.03 4.36 21.00
CA GLY A 72 -2.69 4.06 20.50
C GLY A 72 -2.67 3.51 19.08
N VAL A 73 -3.59 2.61 18.70
CA VAL A 73 -3.66 2.07 17.32
C VAL A 73 -4.13 3.15 16.35
N SER A 74 -5.22 3.86 16.65
CA SER A 74 -5.73 4.96 15.82
C SER A 74 -4.70 6.06 15.64
N ALA A 75 -4.03 6.47 16.72
CA ALA A 75 -3.01 7.51 16.71
C ALA A 75 -1.80 7.12 15.85
N PHE A 76 -1.39 5.85 15.92
CA PHE A 76 -0.28 5.33 15.12
C PHE A 76 -0.54 5.42 13.61
N PHE A 77 -1.75 5.07 13.16
CA PHE A 77 -2.14 5.18 11.75
C PHE A 77 -2.46 6.62 11.32
N LEU A 78 -3.07 7.44 12.21
CA LEU A 78 -3.40 8.83 11.91
C LEU A 78 -2.13 9.70 11.76
N ALA A 79 -1.10 9.43 12.55
CA ALA A 79 0.19 10.11 12.41
C ALA A 79 0.83 9.84 11.04
N LEU A 80 0.81 8.58 10.58
CA LEU A 80 1.31 8.21 9.25
C LEU A 80 0.47 8.86 8.13
N LEU A 81 -0.86 8.83 8.26
CA LEU A 81 -1.78 9.49 7.31
C LEU A 81 -1.48 10.98 7.19
N SER A 82 -1.30 11.65 8.33
CA SER A 82 -1.01 13.08 8.40
C SER A 82 0.30 13.44 7.72
N LEU A 83 1.37 12.69 7.99
CA LEU A 83 2.69 12.93 7.42
C LEU A 83 2.69 12.74 5.89
N ILE A 84 2.15 11.64 5.41
CA ILE A 84 2.11 11.34 3.97
C ILE A 84 1.10 12.24 3.24
N GLY A 85 -0.07 12.49 3.84
CA GLY A 85 -1.07 13.39 3.30
C GLY A 85 -0.54 14.81 3.11
N GLY A 86 0.18 15.34 4.10
CA GLY A 86 0.87 16.64 4.01
C GLY A 86 1.93 16.66 2.92
N ALA A 87 2.80 15.65 2.86
CA ALA A 87 3.84 15.53 1.84
C ALA A 87 3.26 15.48 0.42
N CYS A 88 2.20 14.69 0.21
CA CYS A 88 1.53 14.59 -1.10
C CYS A 88 0.76 15.86 -1.47
N SER A 89 0.19 16.57 -0.50
CA SER A 89 -0.47 17.86 -0.74
C SER A 89 0.54 18.91 -1.22
N LEU A 90 1.73 18.97 -0.62
CA LEU A 90 2.81 19.85 -1.06
C LEU A 90 3.32 19.46 -2.46
N TYR A 91 3.57 18.17 -2.70
CA TYR A 91 4.02 17.67 -4.00
C TYR A 91 3.03 17.98 -5.13
N SER A 92 1.73 17.87 -4.85
CA SER A 92 0.69 18.08 -5.85
C SER A 92 0.68 19.49 -6.46
N GLN A 93 1.12 20.51 -5.70
CA GLN A 93 1.23 21.88 -6.19
C GLN A 93 2.26 22.06 -7.31
N GLY A 94 3.35 21.26 -7.29
CA GLY A 94 4.33 21.27 -8.36
C GLY A 94 4.02 20.28 -9.49
N TYR A 95 3.30 19.20 -9.18
CA TYR A 95 3.05 18.11 -10.10
C TYR A 95 1.76 18.26 -10.92
N TRP A 96 0.68 18.77 -10.32
CA TRP A 96 -0.67 18.87 -10.92
C TRP A 96 -1.18 20.31 -10.89
N GLN A 97 -0.47 21.20 -11.61
CA GLN A 97 -0.67 22.64 -11.60
C GLN A 97 -1.93 23.05 -12.37
N ASP A 98 -2.54 24.17 -11.94
CA ASP A 98 -3.76 24.73 -12.58
C ASP A 98 -3.52 25.14 -14.03
N GLU A 99 -2.32 25.63 -14.37
CA GLU A 99 -1.97 26.01 -15.75
C GLU A 99 -2.00 24.83 -16.72
N ARG A 100 -1.59 23.64 -16.26
CA ARG A 100 -1.58 22.42 -17.07
C ARG A 100 -2.88 21.61 -16.97
N HIS A 101 -3.59 21.76 -15.86
CA HIS A 101 -4.78 20.98 -15.51
C HIS A 101 -5.94 21.86 -15.00
N PRO A 102 -6.41 22.88 -15.75
CA PRO A 102 -7.32 23.93 -15.25
C PRO A 102 -8.65 23.40 -14.71
N VAL A 103 -9.14 22.28 -15.22
CA VAL A 103 -10.42 21.67 -14.79
C VAL A 103 -10.19 20.63 -13.69
N SER A 104 -9.15 19.82 -13.81
CA SER A 104 -8.93 18.66 -12.92
C SER A 104 -8.17 19.00 -11.64
N ALA A 105 -7.31 20.04 -11.63
CA ALA A 105 -6.55 20.39 -10.44
C ALA A 105 -7.44 20.97 -9.32
N PRO A 106 -8.35 21.94 -9.57
CA PRO A 106 -9.25 22.44 -8.53
C PRO A 106 -10.15 21.36 -7.92
N SER A 107 -10.74 20.52 -8.77
CA SER A 107 -11.56 19.40 -8.29
C SER A 107 -10.71 18.30 -7.62
N GLY A 108 -9.45 18.13 -8.03
CA GLY A 108 -8.49 17.24 -7.40
C GLY A 108 -8.18 17.64 -5.96
N ARG A 109 -7.95 18.93 -5.70
CA ARG A 109 -7.74 19.46 -4.34
C ARG A 109 -8.94 19.20 -3.44
N ALA A 110 -10.16 19.42 -3.93
CA ALA A 110 -11.37 19.16 -3.15
C ALA A 110 -11.51 17.67 -2.80
N TRP A 111 -11.37 16.78 -3.79
CA TRP A 111 -11.45 15.33 -3.54
C TRP A 111 -10.29 14.79 -2.69
N SER A 112 -9.11 15.40 -2.78
CA SER A 112 -7.98 15.06 -1.89
C SER A 112 -8.30 15.38 -0.43
N SER A 113 -8.92 16.54 -0.16
CA SER A 113 -9.39 16.90 1.19
C SER A 113 -10.43 15.90 1.71
N VAL A 114 -11.42 15.53 0.88
CA VAL A 114 -12.43 14.53 1.25
C VAL A 114 -11.79 13.17 1.51
N LEU A 115 -10.82 12.76 0.70
CA LEU A 115 -10.10 11.50 0.86
C LEU A 115 -9.35 11.43 2.21
N LEU A 116 -8.60 12.47 2.55
CA LEU A 116 -7.84 12.51 3.81
C LEU A 116 -8.76 12.55 5.02
N VAL A 117 -9.86 13.32 4.96
CA VAL A 117 -10.87 13.37 6.04
C VAL A 117 -11.56 12.02 6.22
N SER A 118 -12.00 11.39 5.13
CA SER A 118 -12.69 10.10 5.22
C SER A 118 -11.79 8.99 5.81
N MET A 119 -10.50 8.96 5.45
CA MET A 119 -9.53 8.05 6.08
C MET A 119 -9.30 8.40 7.56
N SER A 120 -9.26 9.69 7.94
CA SER A 120 -9.18 10.09 9.35
C SER A 120 -10.41 9.65 10.14
N LEU A 121 -11.61 9.76 9.55
CA LEU A 121 -12.84 9.27 10.18
C LEU A 121 -12.82 7.75 10.35
N VAL A 122 -12.35 6.98 9.37
CA VAL A 122 -12.16 5.52 9.50
C VAL A 122 -11.30 5.16 10.71
N LEU A 123 -10.28 5.97 11.01
CA LEU A 123 -9.39 5.73 12.15
C LEU A 123 -9.98 6.17 13.51
N LEU A 124 -10.89 7.13 13.52
CA LEU A 124 -11.40 7.76 14.75
C LEU A 124 -12.76 7.23 15.19
N VAL A 125 -13.62 6.79 14.28
CA VAL A 125 -15.00 6.39 14.58
C VAL A 125 -15.03 5.04 15.28
N THR A 126 -15.79 4.99 16.40
CA THR A 126 -16.05 3.77 17.19
C THR A 126 -17.50 3.29 17.10
N ASN A 127 -18.21 3.63 16.03
CA ASN A 127 -19.55 3.12 15.72
C ASN A 127 -19.54 2.49 14.34
N GLY A 128 -20.04 1.25 14.22
CA GLY A 128 -19.99 0.46 12.98
C GLY A 128 -20.72 1.09 11.81
N LEU A 129 -21.87 1.75 12.05
CA LEU A 129 -22.61 2.45 11.00
C LEU A 129 -21.83 3.63 10.45
N HIS A 130 -21.29 4.47 11.34
CA HIS A 130 -20.48 5.63 10.95
C HIS A 130 -19.15 5.21 10.32
N PHE A 131 -18.58 4.08 10.74
CA PHE A 131 -17.39 3.48 10.10
C PHE A 131 -17.69 3.13 8.65
N LEU A 132 -18.82 2.48 8.37
CA LEU A 132 -19.23 2.13 7.00
C LEU A 132 -19.43 3.37 6.12
N VAL A 133 -20.05 4.44 6.66
CA VAL A 133 -20.21 5.71 5.94
C VAL A 133 -18.84 6.33 5.61
N ALA A 134 -17.93 6.39 6.58
CA ALA A 134 -16.57 6.89 6.37
C ALA A 134 -15.79 6.04 5.35
N TRP A 135 -15.94 4.72 5.40
CA TRP A 135 -15.32 3.77 4.48
C TRP A 135 -15.81 3.91 3.04
N GLU A 136 -17.12 4.11 2.84
CA GLU A 136 -17.66 4.38 1.51
C GLU A 136 -17.24 5.74 0.97
N LEU A 137 -17.25 6.79 1.81
CA LEU A 137 -16.76 8.11 1.43
C LEU A 137 -15.27 8.05 1.02
N PHE A 138 -14.47 7.26 1.76
CA PHE A 138 -13.09 6.95 1.39
C PHE A 138 -13.00 6.26 0.02
N SER A 139 -13.82 5.25 -0.25
CA SER A 139 -13.81 4.51 -1.51
C SER A 139 -14.20 5.40 -2.70
N VAL A 140 -15.25 6.18 -2.56
CA VAL A 140 -15.74 7.10 -3.59
C VAL A 140 -14.74 8.23 -3.86
N SER A 141 -14.16 8.84 -2.82
CA SER A 141 -13.17 9.89 -2.98
C SER A 141 -11.89 9.38 -3.66
N ALA A 142 -11.43 8.17 -3.29
CA ALA A 142 -10.29 7.52 -3.94
C ALA A 142 -10.57 7.23 -5.43
N TYR A 143 -11.77 6.76 -5.79
CA TYR A 143 -12.18 6.59 -7.19
C TYR A 143 -12.07 7.90 -7.97
N PHE A 144 -12.57 9.01 -7.43
CA PHE A 144 -12.46 10.32 -8.09
C PHE A 144 -11.01 10.80 -8.18
N MET A 145 -10.14 10.44 -7.25
CA MET A 145 -8.71 10.75 -7.31
C MET A 145 -7.97 9.88 -8.34
N ILE A 146 -8.30 8.60 -8.48
CA ILE A 146 -7.73 7.71 -9.49
C ILE A 146 -8.12 8.18 -10.89
N THR A 147 -9.38 8.56 -11.08
CA THR A 147 -9.96 8.88 -12.40
C THR A 147 -9.83 10.35 -12.81
N ARG A 148 -8.71 11.04 -12.49
CA ARG A 148 -8.50 12.45 -12.89
C ARG A 148 -8.50 12.66 -14.40
N GLU A 149 -7.93 11.72 -15.16
CA GLU A 149 -7.84 11.76 -16.62
C GLU A 149 -8.92 10.88 -17.27
N ARG A 150 -10.20 11.14 -16.98
CA ARG A 150 -11.35 10.32 -17.42
C ARG A 150 -11.51 10.18 -18.94
N HIS A 151 -10.89 11.05 -19.73
CA HIS A 151 -10.89 10.94 -21.19
C HIS A 151 -10.18 9.66 -21.66
N ARG A 152 -9.22 9.14 -20.89
CA ARG A 152 -8.47 7.92 -21.19
C ARG A 152 -9.28 6.68 -20.80
N ARG A 153 -9.30 5.68 -21.71
CA ARG A 153 -10.04 4.42 -21.50
C ARG A 153 -9.44 3.57 -20.39
N ASP A 154 -8.10 3.47 -20.34
CA ASP A 154 -7.36 2.73 -19.33
C ASP A 154 -7.61 3.28 -17.92
N VAL A 155 -7.68 4.61 -17.76
CA VAL A 155 -8.00 5.26 -16.49
C VAL A 155 -9.43 4.94 -16.03
N ARG A 156 -10.40 4.96 -16.95
CA ARG A 156 -11.79 4.59 -16.61
C ARG A 156 -11.90 3.12 -16.21
N SER A 157 -11.23 2.23 -16.94
CA SER A 157 -11.21 0.78 -16.63
C SER A 157 -10.58 0.53 -15.25
N ALA A 158 -9.45 1.17 -14.95
CA ALA A 158 -8.80 1.08 -13.64
C ALA A 158 -9.69 1.59 -12.50
N GLY A 159 -10.39 2.72 -12.72
CA GLY A 159 -11.35 3.25 -11.75
C GLY A 159 -12.52 2.30 -11.49
N TRP A 160 -13.10 1.71 -12.54
CA TRP A 160 -14.18 0.74 -12.41
C TRP A 160 -13.73 -0.52 -11.65
N LEU A 161 -12.55 -1.06 -11.97
CA LEU A 161 -12.01 -2.22 -11.27
C LEU A 161 -11.78 -1.92 -9.79
N PHE A 162 -11.22 -0.73 -9.48
CA PHE A 162 -11.03 -0.27 -8.10
C PHE A 162 -12.36 -0.15 -7.35
N LEU A 163 -13.37 0.46 -7.97
CA LEU A 163 -14.67 0.68 -7.33
C LEU A 163 -15.41 -0.66 -7.10
N ALA A 164 -15.43 -1.53 -8.10
CA ALA A 164 -16.05 -2.85 -8.00
C ALA A 164 -15.40 -3.69 -6.89
N ALA A 165 -14.07 -3.73 -6.84
CA ALA A 165 -13.34 -4.41 -5.78
C ALA A 165 -13.62 -3.79 -4.41
N SER A 166 -13.61 -2.44 -4.30
CA SER A 166 -13.92 -1.75 -3.04
C SER A 166 -15.32 -2.08 -2.54
N HIS A 167 -16.34 -2.05 -3.40
CA HIS A 167 -17.72 -2.37 -2.99
C HIS A 167 -17.90 -3.85 -2.64
N ALA A 168 -17.20 -4.78 -3.31
CA ALA A 168 -17.19 -6.18 -2.89
C ALA A 168 -16.66 -6.34 -1.46
N GLY A 169 -15.58 -5.62 -1.12
CA GLY A 169 -15.07 -5.57 0.25
C GLY A 169 -16.04 -4.93 1.23
N THR A 170 -16.68 -3.82 0.83
CA THR A 170 -17.67 -3.13 1.67
C THR A 170 -18.89 -4.01 1.96
N LEU A 171 -19.35 -4.83 1.02
CA LEU A 171 -20.44 -5.80 1.27
C LEU A 171 -20.06 -6.79 2.38
N CYS A 172 -18.81 -7.29 2.39
CA CYS A 172 -18.32 -8.11 3.50
C CYS A 172 -18.34 -7.34 4.83
N LEU A 173 -17.93 -6.06 4.82
CA LEU A 173 -17.94 -5.23 6.03
C LEU A 173 -19.35 -4.86 6.49
N PHE A 174 -20.31 -4.65 5.58
CA PHE A 174 -21.73 -4.49 5.95
C PHE A 174 -22.25 -5.73 6.67
N ALA A 175 -22.00 -6.92 6.13
CA ALA A 175 -22.38 -8.16 6.79
C ALA A 175 -21.65 -8.32 8.14
N PHE A 176 -20.37 -7.97 8.20
CA PHE A 176 -19.57 -8.02 9.43
C PHE A 176 -20.14 -7.10 10.53
N PHE A 177 -20.24 -5.80 10.30
CA PHE A 177 -20.73 -4.85 11.31
C PHE A 177 -22.21 -5.05 11.63
N GLY A 178 -23.05 -5.36 10.63
CA GLY A 178 -24.45 -5.70 10.86
C GLY A 178 -24.62 -6.97 11.68
N GLY A 179 -23.78 -7.98 11.45
CA GLY A 179 -23.74 -9.21 12.24
C GLY A 179 -23.29 -8.98 13.68
N LEU A 180 -22.28 -8.11 13.90
CA LEU A 180 -21.86 -7.71 15.24
C LEU A 180 -23.02 -6.99 15.96
N ALA A 181 -23.61 -5.97 15.32
CA ALA A 181 -24.71 -5.20 15.90
C ALA A 181 -25.93 -6.06 16.23
N ALA A 182 -26.26 -7.04 15.36
CA ALA A 182 -27.39 -7.98 15.61
C ALA A 182 -27.15 -8.91 16.81
N ARG A 183 -25.88 -9.24 17.12
CA ARG A 183 -25.51 -10.11 18.24
C ARG A 183 -25.30 -9.36 19.54
N THR A 184 -24.72 -8.17 19.49
CA THR A 184 -24.44 -7.34 20.67
C THR A 184 -25.60 -6.41 21.03
N GLY A 185 -26.56 -6.20 20.13
CA GLY A 185 -27.65 -5.22 20.30
C GLY A 185 -27.20 -3.76 20.13
N SER A 186 -25.96 -3.50 19.67
CA SER A 186 -25.39 -2.15 19.55
C SER A 186 -24.46 -2.01 18.35
N TRP A 187 -24.45 -0.84 17.72
CA TRP A 187 -23.47 -0.47 16.71
C TRP A 187 -22.15 0.05 17.30
N GLU A 188 -22.09 0.24 18.62
CA GLU A 188 -20.88 0.70 19.31
C GLU A 188 -19.77 -0.35 19.20
N LEU A 189 -18.56 0.10 18.87
CA LEU A 189 -17.39 -0.76 18.66
C LEU A 189 -16.41 -0.62 19.83
N GLY A 190 -15.94 -1.75 20.33
CA GLY A 190 -14.96 -1.83 21.40
C GLY A 190 -14.43 -3.26 21.57
N PRO A 191 -13.65 -3.53 22.61
CA PRO A 191 -13.28 -4.90 22.98
C PRO A 191 -14.50 -5.77 23.25
N MET A 192 -14.58 -6.94 22.61
CA MET A 192 -15.72 -7.89 22.68
C MET A 192 -15.21 -9.33 22.95
N HIS A 193 -14.17 -9.45 23.77
CA HIS A 193 -13.55 -10.76 24.08
C HIS A 193 -14.48 -11.73 24.82
N ASP A 194 -15.47 -11.19 25.53
CA ASP A 194 -16.46 -11.97 26.29
C ASP A 194 -17.55 -12.59 25.39
N HIS A 195 -17.48 -12.40 24.08
CA HIS A 195 -18.43 -12.85 23.07
C HIS A 195 -17.81 -13.89 22.11
N PRO A 196 -17.53 -15.14 22.54
CA PRO A 196 -16.87 -16.15 21.70
C PRO A 196 -17.63 -16.49 20.42
N GLU A 197 -18.97 -16.29 20.41
CA GLU A 197 -19.82 -16.47 19.24
C GLU A 197 -19.53 -15.47 18.09
N LEU A 198 -18.77 -14.41 18.35
CA LEU A 198 -18.37 -13.45 17.35
C LEU A 198 -17.13 -13.89 16.54
N ALA A 199 -16.38 -14.89 17.00
CA ALA A 199 -15.16 -15.34 16.32
C ALA A 199 -15.36 -15.66 14.82
N PRO A 200 -16.40 -16.34 14.34
CA PRO A 200 -16.59 -16.63 12.91
C PRO A 200 -16.76 -15.37 12.05
N TRP A 201 -17.25 -14.27 12.59
CA TRP A 201 -17.43 -13.02 11.86
C TRP A 201 -16.11 -12.39 11.43
N PHE A 202 -15.00 -12.75 12.08
CA PHE A 202 -13.66 -12.31 11.73
C PHE A 202 -13.28 -12.65 10.29
N TRP A 203 -13.82 -13.73 9.71
CA TRP A 203 -13.56 -14.08 8.30
C TRP A 203 -14.12 -13.05 7.32
N LEU A 204 -15.27 -12.44 7.64
CA LEU A 204 -15.81 -11.33 6.82
C LEU A 204 -14.95 -10.08 6.96
N ALA A 205 -14.44 -9.80 8.16
CA ALA A 205 -13.47 -8.72 8.36
C ALA A 205 -12.20 -8.97 7.55
N LEU A 206 -11.65 -10.19 7.59
CA LEU A 206 -10.47 -10.57 6.81
C LEU A 206 -10.70 -10.38 5.31
N CYS A 207 -11.83 -10.80 4.76
CA CYS A 207 -12.17 -10.60 3.36
C CYS A 207 -12.31 -9.11 3.02
N GLY A 208 -13.10 -8.34 3.78
CA GLY A 208 -13.39 -6.95 3.49
C GLY A 208 -12.16 -6.04 3.62
N PHE A 209 -11.45 -6.13 4.73
CA PHE A 209 -10.22 -5.37 4.97
C PHE A 209 -9.05 -5.87 4.12
N GLY A 210 -8.93 -7.19 3.91
CA GLY A 210 -7.91 -7.81 3.08
C GLY A 210 -8.00 -7.38 1.61
N LEU A 211 -9.23 -7.25 1.07
CA LEU A 211 -9.45 -6.74 -0.26
C LEU A 211 -8.97 -5.29 -0.40
N LYS A 212 -9.25 -4.44 0.58
CA LYS A 212 -8.79 -3.04 0.60
C LYS A 212 -7.28 -2.94 0.79
N ALA A 213 -6.68 -3.82 1.61
CA ALA A 213 -5.24 -3.90 1.79
C ALA A 213 -4.50 -4.41 0.54
N GLY A 214 -5.20 -5.07 -0.37
CA GLY A 214 -4.60 -5.66 -1.56
C GLY A 214 -3.83 -6.95 -1.27
N VAL A 215 -4.35 -7.78 -0.37
CA VAL A 215 -3.79 -9.10 -0.06
C VAL A 215 -3.96 -10.05 -1.25
N PHE A 216 -2.93 -10.84 -1.59
CA PHE A 216 -3.07 -11.86 -2.63
C PHE A 216 -4.09 -12.94 -2.22
N PRO A 217 -5.03 -13.35 -3.08
CA PRO A 217 -5.24 -12.97 -4.49
C PRO A 217 -6.19 -11.76 -4.71
N LEU A 218 -6.62 -11.07 -3.67
CA LEU A 218 -7.60 -9.98 -3.73
C LEU A 218 -7.01 -8.64 -4.23
N HIS A 219 -5.73 -8.61 -4.61
CA HIS A 219 -4.95 -7.42 -5.02
C HIS A 219 -5.24 -6.92 -6.44
N ILE A 220 -6.08 -7.58 -7.22
CA ILE A 220 -6.28 -7.39 -8.67
C ILE A 220 -6.53 -5.94 -9.12
N TRP A 221 -7.14 -5.12 -8.27
CA TRP A 221 -7.43 -3.71 -8.56
C TRP A 221 -6.19 -2.80 -8.42
N LEU A 222 -5.23 -3.21 -7.57
CA LEU A 222 -4.16 -2.36 -7.08
C LEU A 222 -3.15 -1.96 -8.18
N PRO A 223 -2.61 -2.87 -9.03
CA PRO A 223 -1.64 -2.49 -10.05
C PRO A 223 -2.22 -1.52 -11.09
N SER A 224 -3.46 -1.75 -11.51
CA SER A 224 -4.13 -0.91 -12.49
C SER A 224 -4.48 0.48 -11.93
N ALA A 225 -4.98 0.56 -10.69
CA ALA A 225 -5.31 1.82 -10.03
C ALA A 225 -4.06 2.70 -9.87
N HIS A 226 -2.95 2.14 -9.33
CA HIS A 226 -1.71 2.89 -9.12
C HIS A 226 -1.04 3.32 -10.43
N ALA A 227 -1.04 2.47 -11.45
CA ALA A 227 -0.46 2.82 -12.74
C ALA A 227 -1.16 4.02 -13.38
N ASN A 228 -2.48 4.13 -13.23
CA ASN A 228 -3.31 5.12 -13.91
C ASN A 228 -3.67 6.36 -13.07
N ALA A 229 -3.53 6.32 -11.75
CA ALA A 229 -3.69 7.50 -10.90
C ALA A 229 -2.53 8.50 -11.07
N PRO A 230 -2.71 9.81 -10.85
CA PRO A 230 -1.60 10.75 -10.68
C PRO A 230 -0.63 10.30 -9.59
N SER A 231 0.67 10.62 -9.72
CA SER A 231 1.70 10.00 -8.85
C SER A 231 1.58 10.38 -7.38
N HIS A 232 1.17 11.60 -7.04
CA HIS A 232 0.88 11.98 -5.66
C HIS A 232 -0.32 11.21 -5.08
N VAL A 233 -1.30 10.86 -5.92
CA VAL A 233 -2.42 10.00 -5.53
C VAL A 233 -1.93 8.57 -5.32
N SER A 234 -1.09 8.04 -6.21
CA SER A 234 -0.48 6.71 -6.04
C SER A 234 0.33 6.62 -4.74
N ALA A 235 1.03 7.71 -4.36
CA ALA A 235 1.75 7.79 -3.09
C ALA A 235 0.79 7.71 -1.88
N ILE A 236 -0.35 8.41 -1.90
CA ILE A 236 -1.39 8.30 -0.86
C ILE A 236 -2.00 6.91 -0.85
N LEU A 237 -2.37 6.36 -2.00
CA LEU A 237 -3.00 5.05 -2.10
C LEU A 237 -2.09 3.95 -1.52
N SER A 238 -0.82 3.92 -1.93
CA SER A 238 0.14 2.93 -1.44
C SER A 238 0.63 3.24 -0.03
N GLY A 239 0.91 4.51 0.27
CA GLY A 239 1.45 4.95 1.56
C GLY A 239 0.49 4.77 2.71
N VAL A 240 -0.81 5.06 2.53
CA VAL A 240 -1.80 5.06 3.62
C VAL A 240 -3.13 4.39 3.28
N ALA A 241 -3.68 4.51 2.08
CA ALA A 241 -5.03 4.02 1.80
C ALA A 241 -5.15 2.49 1.96
N ILE A 242 -4.19 1.71 1.48
CA ILE A 242 -4.17 0.24 1.70
C ILE A 242 -3.95 -0.12 3.17
N LYS A 243 -3.32 0.77 3.97
CA LYS A 243 -3.13 0.58 5.41
C LYS A 243 -4.43 0.74 6.21
N MET A 244 -5.48 1.36 5.65
CA MET A 244 -6.81 1.34 6.28
C MET A 244 -7.35 -0.09 6.36
N GLY A 245 -7.04 -0.96 5.38
CA GLY A 245 -7.31 -2.39 5.46
C GLY A 245 -6.50 -3.07 6.56
N ILE A 246 -5.20 -2.76 6.66
CA ILE A 246 -4.35 -3.28 7.76
C ILE A 246 -4.82 -2.77 9.12
N PHE A 247 -5.20 -1.49 9.23
CA PHE A 247 -5.80 -0.94 10.45
C PHE A 247 -7.02 -1.75 10.89
N GLY A 248 -7.95 -2.06 9.97
CA GLY A 248 -9.11 -2.89 10.28
C GLY A 248 -8.72 -4.28 10.79
N LEU A 249 -7.74 -4.95 10.13
CA LEU A 249 -7.27 -6.26 10.58
C LEU A 249 -6.60 -6.20 11.96
N VAL A 250 -5.74 -5.21 12.21
CA VAL A 250 -5.12 -5.00 13.52
C VAL A 250 -6.18 -4.68 14.57
N ARG A 251 -7.09 -3.75 14.28
CA ARG A 251 -8.13 -3.31 15.21
C ARG A 251 -9.02 -4.46 15.65
N PHE A 252 -9.59 -5.17 14.69
CA PHE A 252 -10.59 -6.20 14.99
C PHE A 252 -9.96 -7.53 15.43
N SER A 253 -8.70 -7.83 15.10
CA SER A 253 -8.00 -8.95 15.75
C SER A 253 -7.63 -8.69 17.20
N GLY A 254 -7.53 -7.41 17.61
CA GLY A 254 -7.32 -7.03 19.01
C GLY A 254 -8.60 -6.85 19.83
N TRP A 255 -9.76 -6.67 19.19
CA TRP A 255 -11.04 -6.44 19.86
C TRP A 255 -11.98 -7.65 19.89
N LEU A 256 -11.85 -8.56 18.93
CA LEU A 256 -12.71 -9.74 18.81
C LEU A 256 -11.96 -11.00 19.21
N PRO A 257 -12.67 -12.02 19.71
CA PRO A 257 -12.14 -13.36 19.74
C PRO A 257 -11.86 -13.80 18.29
N THR A 258 -10.64 -14.26 18.02
CA THR A 258 -10.26 -14.72 16.68
C THR A 258 -10.41 -16.23 16.56
N PRO A 259 -10.84 -16.76 15.39
CA PRO A 259 -10.82 -18.21 15.15
C PRO A 259 -9.39 -18.76 15.33
N ALA A 260 -9.24 -19.98 15.86
CA ALA A 260 -7.93 -20.59 16.10
C ALA A 260 -7.03 -20.65 14.85
N ALA A 261 -7.62 -20.75 13.65
CA ALA A 261 -6.87 -20.76 12.39
C ALA A 261 -6.52 -19.35 11.88
N ALA A 262 -7.06 -18.27 12.45
CA ALA A 262 -6.96 -16.93 11.88
C ALA A 262 -5.51 -16.45 11.71
N GLY A 263 -4.67 -16.62 12.75
CA GLY A 263 -3.27 -16.24 12.69
C GLY A 263 -2.50 -16.98 11.61
N TRP A 264 -2.74 -18.27 11.46
CA TRP A 264 -2.11 -19.11 10.43
C TRP A 264 -2.54 -18.73 9.03
N VAL A 265 -3.84 -18.48 8.81
CA VAL A 265 -4.36 -18.04 7.52
C VAL A 265 -3.79 -16.69 7.13
N ILE A 266 -3.72 -15.73 8.08
CA ILE A 266 -3.14 -14.41 7.84
C ILE A 266 -1.64 -14.52 7.51
N ALA A 267 -0.88 -15.34 8.25
CA ALA A 267 0.54 -15.54 7.97
C ALA A 267 0.77 -16.21 6.59
N ALA A 268 -0.04 -17.20 6.23
CA ALA A 268 0.06 -17.88 4.94
C ALA A 268 -0.30 -16.94 3.77
N LEU A 269 -1.37 -16.15 3.89
CA LEU A 269 -1.74 -15.11 2.92
C LEU A 269 -0.64 -14.04 2.84
N GLY A 270 -0.02 -13.71 3.97
CA GLY A 270 1.12 -12.81 4.05
C GLY A 270 2.31 -13.34 3.26
N ALA A 271 2.72 -14.58 3.48
CA ALA A 271 3.83 -15.22 2.78
C ALA A 271 3.57 -15.32 1.26
N ALA A 272 2.35 -15.70 0.86
CA ALA A 272 1.96 -15.74 -0.55
C ALA A 272 2.01 -14.34 -1.18
N SER A 273 1.49 -13.31 -0.48
CA SER A 273 1.53 -11.92 -0.95
C SER A 273 2.96 -11.42 -1.10
N ALA A 274 3.85 -11.73 -0.16
CA ALA A 274 5.24 -11.30 -0.17
C ALA A 274 5.99 -11.86 -1.39
N VAL A 275 5.99 -13.17 -1.57
CA VAL A 275 6.73 -13.83 -2.66
C VAL A 275 6.11 -13.55 -4.03
N LEU A 276 4.78 -13.70 -4.17
CA LEU A 276 4.13 -13.53 -5.47
C LEU A 276 4.06 -12.05 -5.87
N GLY A 277 3.89 -11.13 -4.91
CA GLY A 277 3.94 -9.68 -5.17
C GLY A 277 5.25 -9.28 -5.83
N VAL A 278 6.40 -9.69 -5.28
CA VAL A 278 7.70 -9.36 -5.87
C VAL A 278 7.96 -10.09 -7.19
N ALA A 279 7.46 -11.33 -7.33
CA ALA A 279 7.57 -12.06 -8.59
C ALA A 279 6.83 -11.34 -9.73
N PHE A 280 5.59 -10.88 -9.50
CA PHE A 280 4.85 -10.06 -10.45
C PHE A 280 5.54 -8.71 -10.73
N ALA A 281 6.15 -8.07 -9.72
CA ALA A 281 6.90 -6.83 -9.89
C ALA A 281 8.10 -6.99 -10.84
N LEU A 282 8.84 -8.10 -10.72
CA LEU A 282 9.97 -8.41 -11.60
C LEU A 282 9.55 -8.53 -13.08
N GLY A 283 8.34 -9.01 -13.37
CA GLY A 283 7.80 -9.11 -14.71
C GLY A 283 7.29 -7.78 -15.31
N GLN A 284 7.28 -6.66 -14.57
CA GLN A 284 6.72 -5.40 -15.07
C GLN A 284 7.76 -4.55 -15.79
N HIS A 285 7.29 -3.83 -16.82
CA HIS A 285 8.06 -2.85 -17.61
C HIS A 285 7.62 -1.40 -17.33
N ASP A 286 6.41 -1.20 -16.78
CA ASP A 286 5.89 0.08 -16.30
C ASP A 286 6.36 0.34 -14.87
N LEU A 287 7.06 1.47 -14.64
CA LEU A 287 7.65 1.83 -13.37
C LEU A 287 6.61 1.92 -12.23
N LYS A 288 5.45 2.51 -12.49
CA LYS A 288 4.39 2.66 -11.46
C LYS A 288 3.68 1.34 -11.17
N ARG A 289 3.48 0.51 -12.21
CA ARG A 289 2.87 -0.82 -12.05
C ARG A 289 3.79 -1.76 -11.27
N LEU A 290 5.09 -1.70 -11.53
CA LEU A 290 6.11 -2.40 -10.75
C LEU A 290 6.05 -2.00 -9.26
N LEU A 291 6.05 -0.70 -8.99
CA LEU A 291 5.92 -0.19 -7.63
C LEU A 291 4.60 -0.64 -6.97
N ALA A 292 3.52 -0.78 -7.72
CA ALA A 292 2.24 -1.26 -7.19
C ALA A 292 2.32 -2.70 -6.67
N TYR A 293 2.93 -3.61 -7.42
CA TYR A 293 3.12 -5.00 -6.97
C TYR A 293 4.02 -5.11 -5.73
N HIS A 294 5.02 -4.25 -5.61
CA HIS A 294 5.78 -4.13 -4.37
C HIS A 294 4.94 -3.65 -3.17
N SER A 295 3.74 -3.10 -3.38
CA SER A 295 2.83 -2.83 -2.26
C SER A 295 2.15 -4.12 -1.78
N VAL A 296 1.80 -5.03 -2.70
CA VAL A 296 1.28 -6.36 -2.35
C VAL A 296 2.31 -7.15 -1.55
N GLU A 297 3.56 -7.15 -2.00
CA GLU A 297 4.69 -7.76 -1.29
C GLU A 297 4.82 -7.26 0.15
N ASN A 298 4.91 -5.95 0.33
CA ASN A 298 5.14 -5.36 1.65
C ASN A 298 3.92 -5.51 2.59
N ILE A 299 2.69 -5.53 2.06
CA ILE A 299 1.50 -5.93 2.83
C ILE A 299 1.67 -7.38 3.31
N GLY A 300 2.28 -8.25 2.51
CA GLY A 300 2.60 -9.62 2.91
C GLY A 300 3.52 -9.67 4.13
N ILE A 301 4.57 -8.85 4.18
CA ILE A 301 5.50 -8.77 5.33
C ILE A 301 4.75 -8.35 6.60
N ILE A 302 3.88 -7.32 6.50
CA ILE A 302 3.04 -6.88 7.62
C ILE A 302 2.15 -8.01 8.13
N LEU A 303 1.51 -8.75 7.23
CA LEU A 303 0.61 -9.85 7.57
C LEU A 303 1.34 -11.05 8.19
N ILE A 304 2.58 -11.34 7.80
CA ILE A 304 3.41 -12.35 8.49
C ILE A 304 3.57 -11.93 9.96
N GLY A 305 3.96 -10.67 10.23
CA GLY A 305 4.10 -10.15 11.58
C GLY A 305 2.81 -10.23 12.39
N LEU A 306 1.67 -9.78 11.82
CA LEU A 306 0.35 -9.83 12.47
C LEU A 306 -0.12 -11.27 12.69
N GLY A 307 0.04 -12.16 11.71
CA GLY A 307 -0.39 -13.55 11.82
C GLY A 307 0.32 -14.30 12.95
N PHE A 308 1.66 -14.16 13.03
CA PHE A 308 2.43 -14.74 14.13
C PHE A 308 2.10 -14.09 15.48
N ALA A 309 1.78 -12.80 15.53
CA ALA A 309 1.33 -12.15 16.75
C ALA A 309 0.00 -12.74 17.27
N ILE A 310 -0.97 -12.98 16.39
CA ILE A 310 -2.25 -13.63 16.74
C ILE A 310 -2.02 -15.06 17.24
N VAL A 311 -1.15 -15.83 16.56
CA VAL A 311 -0.79 -17.19 16.99
C VAL A 311 -0.15 -17.16 18.38
N SER A 312 0.79 -16.25 18.63
CA SER A 312 1.45 -16.09 19.93
C SER A 312 0.46 -15.78 21.05
N SER A 313 -0.43 -14.79 20.82
CA SER A 313 -1.44 -14.40 21.80
C SER A 313 -2.36 -15.56 22.16
N ALA A 314 -2.73 -16.41 21.19
CA ALA A 314 -3.56 -17.58 21.43
C ALA A 314 -2.83 -18.70 22.23
N HIS A 315 -1.50 -18.72 22.25
CA HIS A 315 -0.69 -19.71 22.98
C HIS A 315 -0.13 -19.18 24.31
N GLY A 316 -0.39 -17.91 24.66
CA GLY A 316 0.10 -17.30 25.90
C GLY A 316 1.61 -17.02 25.93
N ASP A 317 2.30 -17.06 24.78
CA ASP A 317 3.72 -16.73 24.67
C ASP A 317 3.89 -15.29 24.16
N GLU A 318 4.16 -14.37 25.10
CA GLU A 318 4.11 -12.94 24.85
C GLU A 318 5.38 -12.39 24.18
N THR A 319 6.53 -13.04 24.35
CA THR A 319 7.82 -12.43 24.03
C THR A 319 8.05 -12.28 22.54
N TRP A 320 7.91 -13.35 21.77
CA TRP A 320 8.17 -13.33 20.34
C TRP A 320 7.01 -12.76 19.52
N GLY A 321 5.76 -12.95 19.98
CA GLY A 321 4.58 -12.40 19.32
C GLY A 321 4.57 -10.87 19.35
N ARG A 322 5.00 -10.27 20.45
CA ARG A 322 5.16 -8.82 20.58
C ARG A 322 6.19 -8.27 19.58
N LEU A 323 7.34 -8.97 19.42
CA LEU A 323 8.35 -8.56 18.43
C LEU A 323 7.82 -8.69 16.99
N ALA A 324 7.07 -9.75 16.69
CA ALA A 324 6.46 -9.95 15.39
C ALA A 324 5.44 -8.84 15.07
N LEU A 325 4.55 -8.50 16.02
CA LEU A 325 3.60 -7.39 15.88
C LEU A 325 4.30 -6.05 15.75
N ALA A 326 5.27 -5.77 16.61
CA ALA A 326 6.03 -4.51 16.58
C ALA A 326 6.77 -4.35 15.24
N GLY A 327 7.35 -5.43 14.73
CA GLY A 327 7.94 -5.46 13.39
C GLY A 327 6.92 -5.16 12.29
N GLY A 328 5.76 -5.81 12.33
CA GLY A 328 4.66 -5.58 11.39
C GLY A 328 4.14 -4.14 11.44
N LEU A 329 3.90 -3.59 12.63
CA LEU A 329 3.46 -2.20 12.83
C LEU A 329 4.53 -1.20 12.37
N LEU A 330 5.80 -1.40 12.73
CA LEU A 330 6.87 -0.54 12.25
C LEU A 330 7.00 -0.64 10.72
N HIS A 331 6.74 -1.81 10.14
CA HIS A 331 6.74 -1.99 8.69
C HIS A 331 5.58 -1.26 8.00
N VAL A 332 4.43 -1.06 8.67
CA VAL A 332 3.35 -0.18 8.18
C VAL A 332 3.89 1.24 7.95
N TRP A 333 4.64 1.80 8.92
CA TRP A 333 5.25 3.12 8.81
C TRP A 333 6.34 3.16 7.74
N ASN A 334 7.29 2.26 7.83
CA ASN A 334 8.44 2.22 6.92
C ASN A 334 8.00 2.07 5.48
N HIS A 335 7.10 1.12 5.21
CA HIS A 335 6.49 0.94 3.91
C HIS A 335 5.72 2.20 3.46
N GLY A 336 4.98 2.86 4.34
CA GLY A 336 4.32 4.13 4.02
C GLY A 336 5.31 5.19 3.52
N LEU A 337 6.41 5.38 4.23
CA LEU A 337 7.42 6.40 3.94
C LEU A 337 8.17 6.11 2.63
N PHE A 338 8.82 4.94 2.51
CA PHE A 338 9.60 4.67 1.31
C PHE A 338 8.74 4.46 0.06
N LYS A 339 7.49 4.00 0.18
CA LYS A 339 6.57 3.89 -0.97
C LYS A 339 6.07 5.24 -1.44
N ALA A 340 5.71 6.13 -0.53
CA ALA A 340 5.40 7.50 -0.90
C ALA A 340 6.59 8.14 -1.63
N LEU A 341 7.81 8.01 -1.09
CA LEU A 341 9.03 8.49 -1.71
C LEU A 341 9.25 7.93 -3.13
N LEU A 342 9.12 6.62 -3.31
CA LEU A 342 9.29 5.95 -4.60
C LEU A 342 8.23 6.37 -5.64
N PHE A 343 6.95 6.48 -5.24
CA PHE A 343 5.90 6.95 -6.15
C PHE A 343 6.02 8.43 -6.51
N LEU A 344 6.47 9.29 -5.58
CA LEU A 344 6.77 10.68 -5.88
C LEU A 344 7.99 10.78 -6.81
N GLY A 345 9.03 9.96 -6.59
CA GLY A 345 10.18 9.86 -7.49
C GLY A 345 9.80 9.38 -8.90
N ALA A 346 8.97 8.34 -9.01
CA ALA A 346 8.41 7.90 -10.28
C ALA A 346 7.54 8.98 -10.94
N GLY A 347 6.85 9.79 -10.13
CA GLY A 347 6.12 10.96 -10.59
C GLY A 347 7.02 12.03 -11.17
N SER A 348 8.16 12.31 -10.53
CA SER A 348 9.16 13.26 -11.04
C SER A 348 9.73 12.79 -12.38
N VAL A 349 10.02 11.49 -12.53
CA VAL A 349 10.44 10.90 -13.82
C VAL A 349 9.36 11.09 -14.87
N LEU A 350 8.12 10.70 -14.58
CA LEU A 350 6.99 10.84 -15.51
C LEU A 350 6.73 12.30 -15.91
N HIS A 351 6.82 13.23 -14.95
CA HIS A 351 6.62 14.66 -15.20
C HIS A 351 7.68 15.24 -16.16
N SER A 352 8.92 14.76 -16.06
CA SER A 352 10.04 15.24 -16.87
C SER A 352 10.11 14.58 -18.23
N THR A 353 9.79 13.28 -18.36
CA THR A 353 10.00 12.48 -19.57
C THR A 353 8.70 12.13 -20.31
N GLY A 354 7.53 12.42 -19.74
CA GLY A 354 6.24 12.04 -20.32
C GLY A 354 5.98 10.53 -20.37
N THR A 355 6.92 9.68 -19.93
CA THR A 355 6.78 8.22 -19.97
C THR A 355 7.12 7.56 -18.64
N ARG A 356 6.50 6.42 -18.38
CA ARG A 356 6.80 5.51 -17.27
C ARG A 356 7.30 4.14 -17.73
N GLU A 357 7.41 3.97 -19.05
CA GLU A 357 7.93 2.75 -19.68
C GLU A 357 9.46 2.70 -19.54
N MET A 358 9.97 1.74 -18.75
CA MET A 358 11.40 1.67 -18.42
C MET A 358 12.28 1.42 -19.64
N SER A 359 11.77 0.73 -20.66
CA SER A 359 12.49 0.48 -21.91
C SER A 359 12.78 1.75 -22.74
N ARG A 360 12.09 2.86 -22.43
CA ARG A 360 12.28 4.18 -23.07
C ARG A 360 13.09 5.15 -22.21
N LEU A 361 13.38 4.80 -20.95
CA LEU A 361 14.15 5.61 -20.01
C LEU A 361 15.65 5.26 -20.09
N GLY A 362 16.47 5.85 -19.25
CA GLY A 362 17.89 5.59 -19.06
C GLY A 362 18.69 6.86 -18.91
N GLY A 363 19.83 6.80 -18.21
CA GLY A 363 20.77 7.91 -18.04
C GLY A 363 20.26 9.09 -17.20
N LEU A 364 19.11 8.96 -16.54
CA LEU A 364 18.44 10.06 -15.82
C LEU A 364 19.22 10.58 -14.61
N TRP A 365 20.15 9.81 -14.08
CA TRP A 365 21.03 10.21 -12.97
C TRP A 365 21.71 11.58 -13.20
N ARG A 366 22.12 11.88 -14.45
CA ARG A 366 22.80 13.15 -14.78
C ARG A 366 21.84 14.33 -14.88
N ALA A 367 20.65 14.07 -15.42
CA ALA A 367 19.63 15.10 -15.65
C ALA A 367 18.79 15.38 -14.39
N MET A 368 18.61 14.36 -13.55
CA MET A 368 17.75 14.39 -12.35
C MET A 368 18.47 13.83 -11.11
N PRO A 369 19.61 14.41 -10.68
CA PRO A 369 20.45 13.83 -9.60
C PRO A 369 19.73 13.77 -8.24
N TRP A 370 18.92 14.75 -7.89
CA TRP A 370 18.13 14.74 -6.65
C TRP A 370 17.07 13.66 -6.66
N THR A 371 16.29 13.58 -7.75
CA THR A 371 15.28 12.54 -7.94
C THR A 371 15.92 11.16 -7.92
N ALA A 372 17.03 10.96 -8.63
CA ALA A 372 17.74 9.68 -8.68
C ALA A 372 18.28 9.26 -7.30
N GLY A 373 18.91 10.18 -6.56
CA GLY A 373 19.45 9.92 -5.21
C GLY A 373 18.36 9.56 -4.21
N MET A 374 17.25 10.32 -4.18
CA MET A 374 16.13 10.05 -3.27
C MET A 374 15.38 8.78 -3.65
N PHE A 375 15.22 8.48 -4.96
CA PHE A 375 14.64 7.22 -5.42
C PHE A 375 15.53 6.03 -5.05
N ALA A 376 16.85 6.14 -5.24
CA ALA A 376 17.81 5.11 -4.83
C ALA A 376 17.78 4.83 -3.33
N LEU A 377 17.65 5.88 -2.48
CA LEU A 377 17.45 5.73 -1.04
C LEU A 377 16.16 4.94 -0.75
N GLY A 378 15.04 5.30 -1.38
CA GLY A 378 13.80 4.55 -1.26
C GLY A 378 13.92 3.10 -1.75
N ALA A 379 14.72 2.85 -2.81
CA ALA A 379 14.99 1.52 -3.35
C ALA A 379 15.81 0.66 -2.36
N VAL A 380 16.82 1.23 -1.71
CA VAL A 380 17.59 0.54 -0.65
C VAL A 380 16.71 0.25 0.57
N ALA A 381 15.83 1.20 0.94
CA ALA A 381 14.92 1.04 2.06
C ALA A 381 13.91 -0.09 1.84
N ILE A 382 13.25 -0.15 0.68
CA ILE A 382 12.26 -1.18 0.37
C ILE A 382 12.89 -2.56 0.14
N ALA A 383 14.15 -2.62 -0.27
CA ALA A 383 14.90 -3.88 -0.39
C ALA A 383 15.37 -4.43 0.96
N GLY A 384 14.96 -3.83 2.08
CA GLY A 384 15.31 -4.29 3.42
C GLY A 384 16.82 -4.25 3.71
N LEU A 385 17.56 -3.28 3.17
CA LEU A 385 19.01 -3.20 3.35
C LEU A 385 19.40 -2.23 4.48
N PRO A 386 20.38 -2.62 5.34
CA PRO A 386 20.95 -1.69 6.30
C PRO A 386 21.66 -0.52 5.57
N PRO A 387 21.73 0.68 6.13
CA PRO A 387 21.23 1.07 7.46
C PRO A 387 19.84 1.72 7.45
N LEU A 388 18.96 1.41 6.49
CA LEU A 388 17.68 2.09 6.33
C LEU A 388 16.54 1.40 7.10
N ASN A 389 15.43 2.12 7.19
CA ASN A 389 14.26 1.78 8.01
C ASN A 389 13.60 0.45 7.63
N GLY A 390 13.57 0.06 6.34
CA GLY A 390 12.99 -1.21 5.90
C GLY A 390 13.60 -2.40 6.64
N PHE A 391 14.94 -2.44 6.70
CA PHE A 391 15.67 -3.48 7.43
C PHE A 391 15.26 -3.56 8.92
N VAL A 392 15.08 -2.42 9.58
CA VAL A 392 14.74 -2.39 11.02
C VAL A 392 13.43 -3.12 11.31
N SER A 393 12.41 -2.87 10.51
CA SER A 393 11.10 -3.52 10.71
C SER A 393 11.12 -4.99 10.34
N GLU A 394 11.78 -5.37 9.25
CA GLU A 394 11.96 -6.77 8.88
C GLU A 394 12.76 -7.53 9.92
N TRP A 395 13.81 -6.91 10.47
CA TRP A 395 14.62 -7.48 11.54
C TRP A 395 13.78 -7.81 12.78
N LEU A 396 12.86 -6.94 13.17
CA LEU A 396 11.94 -7.21 14.28
C LEU A 396 11.00 -8.40 13.96
N VAL A 397 10.51 -8.50 12.72
CA VAL A 397 9.72 -9.67 12.29
C VAL A 397 10.57 -10.94 12.38
N TYR A 398 11.83 -10.91 11.90
CA TYR A 398 12.74 -12.03 12.03
C TYR A 398 12.99 -12.44 13.48
N LEU A 399 13.19 -11.46 14.38
CA LEU A 399 13.37 -11.76 15.81
C LEU A 399 12.12 -12.45 16.39
N GLY A 400 10.92 -12.03 15.99
CA GLY A 400 9.69 -12.72 16.34
C GLY A 400 9.63 -14.15 15.81
N LEU A 401 9.97 -14.35 14.53
CA LEU A 401 10.00 -15.69 13.91
C LEU A 401 11.06 -16.59 14.55
N PHE A 402 12.27 -16.07 14.79
CA PHE A 402 13.33 -16.85 15.47
C PHE A 402 12.96 -17.19 16.91
N GLY A 403 12.29 -16.29 17.64
CA GLY A 403 11.72 -16.60 18.94
C GLY A 403 10.70 -17.73 18.87
N ALA A 404 9.83 -17.73 17.86
CA ALA A 404 8.84 -18.78 17.62
C ALA A 404 9.50 -20.15 17.32
N THR A 405 10.69 -20.19 16.69
CA THR A 405 11.41 -21.46 16.46
C THR A 405 11.90 -22.12 17.75
N SER A 406 12.06 -21.36 18.82
CA SER A 406 12.43 -21.87 20.14
C SER A 406 11.25 -22.49 20.88
N SER A 407 10.02 -22.30 20.41
CA SER A 407 8.81 -22.94 20.92
C SER A 407 8.76 -24.41 20.49
N HIS A 408 8.00 -25.23 21.20
CA HIS A 408 7.87 -26.66 20.87
C HIS A 408 6.65 -26.91 19.97
N GLY A 409 6.73 -27.94 19.10
CA GLY A 409 5.62 -28.39 18.28
C GLY A 409 5.42 -27.64 16.95
N PRO A 410 4.16 -27.54 16.45
CA PRO A 410 3.86 -27.01 15.10
C PRO A 410 4.32 -25.56 14.85
N LEU A 411 4.45 -24.76 15.89
CA LEU A 411 4.91 -23.37 15.84
C LEU A 411 6.32 -23.23 15.27
N ALA A 412 7.26 -24.03 15.80
CA ALA A 412 8.65 -24.03 15.34
C ALA A 412 8.73 -24.39 13.85
N TRP A 413 7.96 -25.39 13.41
CA TRP A 413 7.96 -25.86 12.02
C TRP A 413 7.40 -24.81 11.04
N ALA A 414 6.43 -24.00 11.44
CA ALA A 414 5.86 -22.97 10.58
C ALA A 414 6.71 -21.69 10.53
N ALA A 415 7.44 -21.36 11.62
CA ALA A 415 8.26 -20.15 11.68
C ALA A 415 9.49 -20.25 10.76
N VAL A 416 10.08 -21.43 10.60
CA VAL A 416 11.25 -21.65 9.72
C VAL A 416 10.91 -21.31 8.25
N PRO A 417 9.90 -21.91 7.61
CA PRO A 417 9.55 -21.54 6.24
C PRO A 417 9.11 -20.09 6.10
N ALA A 418 8.44 -19.50 7.10
CA ALA A 418 8.09 -18.09 7.06
C ALA A 418 9.33 -17.18 7.03
N ALA A 419 10.36 -17.48 7.83
CA ALA A 419 11.62 -16.76 7.82
C ALA A 419 12.36 -16.92 6.48
N ILE A 420 12.40 -18.14 5.91
CA ILE A 420 13.01 -18.40 4.60
C ILE A 420 12.28 -17.61 3.51
N LEU A 421 10.94 -17.65 3.46
CA LEU A 421 10.15 -16.93 2.46
C LEU A 421 10.32 -15.41 2.58
N LEU A 422 10.45 -14.89 3.79
CA LEU A 422 10.77 -13.47 4.01
C LEU A 422 12.15 -13.12 3.44
N GLY A 423 13.18 -13.98 3.66
CA GLY A 423 14.51 -13.79 3.08
C GLY A 423 14.52 -13.86 1.54
N VAL A 424 13.78 -14.81 0.96
CA VAL A 424 13.58 -14.90 -0.50
C VAL A 424 12.91 -13.62 -1.04
N THR A 425 11.91 -13.11 -0.34
CA THR A 425 11.22 -11.86 -0.71
C THR A 425 12.19 -10.69 -0.76
N GLY A 426 13.02 -10.48 0.26
CA GLY A 426 14.02 -9.41 0.29
C GLY A 426 15.08 -9.54 -0.82
N ALA A 427 15.56 -10.77 -1.10
CA ALA A 427 16.50 -11.01 -2.18
C ALA A 427 15.90 -10.68 -3.57
N LEU A 428 14.65 -11.07 -3.82
CA LEU A 428 13.93 -10.74 -5.06
C LEU A 428 13.63 -9.25 -5.17
N ALA A 429 13.28 -8.58 -4.06
CA ALA A 429 13.09 -7.13 -4.02
C ALA A 429 14.38 -6.38 -4.37
N LEU A 430 15.52 -6.79 -3.80
CA LEU A 430 16.82 -6.24 -4.15
C LEU A 430 17.11 -6.38 -5.65
N ALA A 431 16.93 -7.58 -6.21
CA ALA A 431 17.12 -7.80 -7.65
C ALA A 431 16.21 -6.90 -8.50
N CYS A 432 14.94 -6.73 -8.08
CA CYS A 432 14.00 -5.85 -8.77
C CYS A 432 14.44 -4.37 -8.73
N PHE A 433 14.88 -3.86 -7.59
CA PHE A 433 15.32 -2.46 -7.48
C PHE A 433 16.69 -2.20 -8.10
N VAL A 434 17.59 -3.19 -8.15
CA VAL A 434 18.80 -3.12 -8.99
C VAL A 434 18.41 -2.97 -10.46
N LYS A 435 17.43 -3.76 -10.95
CA LYS A 435 16.87 -3.61 -12.29
C LYS A 435 16.35 -2.19 -12.52
N VAL A 436 15.48 -1.68 -11.64
CA VAL A 436 14.86 -0.36 -11.79
C VAL A 436 15.92 0.75 -11.81
N CYS A 437 16.81 0.79 -10.81
CA CYS A 437 17.83 1.82 -10.71
C CYS A 437 18.80 1.76 -11.89
N GLY A 438 19.22 0.56 -12.29
CA GLY A 438 20.11 0.34 -13.44
C GLY A 438 19.51 0.77 -14.76
N VAL A 439 18.26 0.40 -15.02
CA VAL A 439 17.60 0.66 -16.30
C VAL A 439 17.09 2.11 -16.43
N VAL A 440 16.56 2.69 -15.35
CA VAL A 440 15.94 4.02 -15.38
C VAL A 440 16.98 5.14 -15.23
N PHE A 441 17.88 5.01 -14.26
CA PHE A 441 18.78 6.11 -13.89
C PHE A 441 20.18 5.98 -14.47
N LEU A 442 20.69 4.76 -14.66
CA LEU A 442 22.04 4.54 -15.20
C LEU A 442 22.01 4.31 -16.70
N GLY A 443 23.20 4.07 -17.29
CA GLY A 443 23.38 3.85 -18.73
C GLY A 443 23.23 5.13 -19.58
N ALA A 444 22.75 4.95 -20.81
CA ALA A 444 22.50 6.02 -21.77
C ALA A 444 20.99 6.25 -21.97
N PRO A 445 20.55 7.48 -22.30
CA PRO A 445 19.15 7.75 -22.65
C PRO A 445 18.71 6.91 -23.86
N ARG A 446 17.52 6.28 -23.77
CA ARG A 446 16.95 5.43 -24.83
C ARG A 446 15.92 6.13 -25.70
N SER A 447 15.52 7.35 -25.33
CA SER A 447 14.61 8.21 -26.10
C SER A 447 15.06 9.67 -25.99
N GLU A 448 14.57 10.51 -26.91
CA GLU A 448 14.80 11.96 -26.86
C GLU A 448 14.23 12.58 -25.60
N ASP A 449 13.03 12.15 -25.18
CA ASP A 449 12.40 12.61 -23.95
C ASP A 449 13.29 12.35 -22.72
N ALA A 450 13.94 11.17 -22.65
CA ALA A 450 14.89 10.86 -21.59
C ALA A 450 16.19 11.70 -21.69
N ALA A 451 16.65 12.01 -22.90
CA ALA A 451 17.83 12.85 -23.11
C ALA A 451 17.59 14.32 -22.74
N GLN A 452 16.36 14.80 -22.92
CA GLN A 452 15.94 16.18 -22.60
C GLN A 452 15.39 16.34 -21.18
N ALA A 453 15.38 15.28 -20.37
CA ALA A 453 14.86 15.29 -19.02
C ALA A 453 15.53 16.38 -18.16
N ARG A 454 14.76 16.96 -17.23
CA ARG A 454 15.21 18.00 -16.30
C ARG A 454 14.75 17.69 -14.88
N GLU A 455 15.52 18.15 -13.91
CA GLU A 455 15.18 17.98 -12.50
C GLU A 455 13.88 18.70 -12.14
N SER A 456 13.11 18.08 -11.23
CA SER A 456 11.84 18.60 -10.73
C SER A 456 12.04 19.86 -9.87
N GLY A 457 11.01 20.71 -9.82
CA GLY A 457 10.99 21.92 -8.99
C GLY A 457 11.01 21.62 -7.50
N TRP A 458 11.27 22.66 -6.68
CA TRP A 458 11.42 22.53 -5.23
C TRP A 458 10.17 21.96 -4.53
N LEU A 459 8.96 22.36 -4.95
CA LEU A 459 7.69 21.85 -4.40
C LEU A 459 7.52 20.33 -4.53
N MET A 460 8.19 19.72 -5.51
CA MET A 460 8.22 18.27 -5.68
C MET A 460 9.37 17.62 -4.92
N ARG A 461 10.54 18.26 -4.85
CA ARG A 461 11.73 17.72 -4.16
C ARG A 461 11.64 17.80 -2.65
N ALA A 462 11.09 18.89 -2.08
CA ALA A 462 11.03 19.09 -0.64
C ALA A 462 10.30 17.95 0.11
N PRO A 463 9.08 17.50 -0.28
CA PRO A 463 8.43 16.38 0.37
C PRO A 463 9.20 15.07 0.21
N MET A 464 9.84 14.83 -0.95
CA MET A 464 10.69 13.66 -1.15
C MET A 464 11.91 13.67 -0.20
N LEU A 465 12.53 14.84 0.00
CA LEU A 465 13.63 15.00 0.95
C LEU A 465 13.16 14.73 2.39
N GLY A 466 12.01 15.27 2.79
CA GLY A 466 11.43 15.01 4.11
C GLY A 466 11.18 13.52 4.36
N LEU A 467 10.60 12.81 3.38
CA LEU A 467 10.41 11.37 3.47
C LEU A 467 11.73 10.59 3.51
N SER A 468 12.75 11.04 2.75
CA SER A 468 14.09 10.45 2.79
C SER A 468 14.74 10.59 4.16
N VAL A 469 14.63 11.78 4.76
CA VAL A 469 15.15 12.04 6.12
C VAL A 469 14.44 11.14 7.15
N ALA A 470 13.12 10.96 7.04
CA ALA A 470 12.39 10.07 7.92
C ALA A 470 12.84 8.59 7.78
N CYS A 471 13.08 8.11 6.56
CA CYS A 471 13.62 6.75 6.34
C CYS A 471 15.02 6.59 6.98
N VAL A 472 15.89 7.58 6.84
CA VAL A 472 17.23 7.55 7.44
C VAL A 472 17.16 7.64 8.96
N ALA A 473 16.32 8.53 9.51
CA ALA A 473 16.18 8.69 10.96
C ALA A 473 15.72 7.42 11.66
N ILE A 474 14.67 6.75 11.13
CA ILE A 474 14.20 5.47 11.69
C ILE A 474 15.27 4.39 11.53
N GLY A 475 16.02 4.39 10.42
CA GLY A 475 17.11 3.45 10.20
C GLY A 475 18.26 3.60 11.18
N LEU A 476 18.73 4.81 11.42
CA LEU A 476 19.89 5.08 12.26
C LEU A 476 19.58 5.06 13.77
N VAL A 477 18.38 5.52 14.15
CA VAL A 477 18.00 5.65 15.57
C VAL A 477 16.66 4.93 15.85
N PRO A 478 16.54 3.62 15.56
CA PRO A 478 15.28 2.91 15.68
C PRO A 478 14.71 2.85 17.09
N ALA A 479 15.56 2.88 18.11
CA ALA A 479 15.17 2.88 19.52
C ALA A 479 14.33 4.11 19.90
N LEU A 480 14.49 5.26 19.21
CA LEU A 480 13.69 6.46 19.43
C LEU A 480 12.23 6.27 19.03
N PHE A 481 11.96 5.40 18.08
CA PHE A 481 10.61 5.13 17.57
C PHE A 481 9.91 3.97 18.29
N TRP A 482 10.65 3.23 19.13
CA TRP A 482 10.12 2.11 19.88
C TRP A 482 8.93 2.47 20.79
N PRO A 483 8.95 3.57 21.57
CA PRO A 483 7.81 3.91 22.42
C PRO A 483 6.48 4.04 21.65
N LEU A 484 6.52 4.60 20.43
CA LEU A 484 5.34 4.76 19.57
C LEU A 484 4.79 3.41 19.12
N VAL A 485 5.69 2.49 18.74
CA VAL A 485 5.34 1.14 18.31
C VAL A 485 4.86 0.29 19.49
N ALA A 486 5.55 0.37 20.63
CA ALA A 486 5.21 -0.36 21.84
C ALA A 486 3.82 0.06 22.36
N HIS A 487 3.52 1.37 22.33
CA HIS A 487 2.22 1.88 22.73
C HIS A 487 1.08 1.39 21.80
N ALA A 488 1.32 1.37 20.49
CA ALA A 488 0.35 0.80 19.56
C ALA A 488 0.16 -0.71 19.75
N ALA A 489 1.24 -1.45 20.06
CA ALA A 489 1.19 -2.88 20.33
C ALA A 489 0.46 -3.19 21.66
N SER A 490 0.67 -2.40 22.72
CA SER A 490 -0.05 -2.56 23.98
C SER A 490 -1.53 -2.19 23.87
N ALA A 491 -1.89 -1.25 23.01
CA ALA A 491 -3.29 -0.94 22.71
C ALA A 491 -4.00 -2.08 21.94
N TRP A 492 -3.25 -2.94 21.22
CA TRP A 492 -3.76 -4.15 20.59
C TRP A 492 -3.86 -5.32 21.57
N GLN A 493 -2.84 -5.52 22.43
CA GLN A 493 -2.81 -6.55 23.50
C GLN A 493 -2.37 -5.91 24.81
N PRO A 494 -3.33 -5.61 25.72
CA PRO A 494 -3.03 -4.92 26.98
C PRO A 494 -2.02 -5.62 27.90
N ALA A 495 -1.91 -6.96 27.80
CA ALA A 495 -0.92 -7.73 28.56
C ALA A 495 0.54 -7.37 28.17
N TRP A 496 0.74 -6.71 27.04
CA TRP A 496 2.06 -6.31 26.53
C TRP A 496 2.48 -4.88 26.94
N THR A 497 1.82 -4.32 27.94
CA THR A 497 2.17 -3.02 28.53
C THR A 497 3.59 -3.05 29.13
N ASP A 498 4.24 -1.88 29.22
CA ASP A 498 5.57 -1.67 29.83
C ASP A 498 6.74 -2.43 29.16
N SER A 499 6.71 -2.49 27.84
CA SER A 499 7.77 -3.10 27.08
C SER A 499 9.02 -2.23 26.99
N PRO A 500 10.16 -2.61 27.61
CA PRO A 500 11.40 -1.89 27.42
C PRO A 500 11.88 -1.97 25.97
N VAL A 501 12.76 -1.03 25.58
CA VAL A 501 13.38 -1.08 24.26
C VAL A 501 14.17 -2.39 24.12
N PRO A 502 13.91 -3.22 23.10
CA PRO A 502 14.65 -4.45 22.90
C PRO A 502 16.15 -4.22 22.74
N VAL A 503 16.97 -4.92 23.50
CA VAL A 503 18.43 -4.82 23.42
C VAL A 503 18.96 -4.97 21.99
N PRO A 504 18.46 -5.95 21.16
CA PRO A 504 18.87 -6.06 19.77
C PRO A 504 18.59 -4.80 18.94
N LEU A 505 17.54 -4.04 19.25
CA LEU A 505 17.18 -2.83 18.52
C LEU A 505 18.18 -1.67 18.82
N VAL A 506 18.63 -1.55 20.08
CA VAL A 506 19.65 -0.58 20.45
C VAL A 506 21.00 -0.95 19.81
N ALA A 507 21.37 -2.22 19.84
CA ALA A 507 22.59 -2.71 19.20
C ALA A 507 22.56 -2.48 17.68
N LEU A 508 21.42 -2.72 17.04
CA LEU A 508 21.20 -2.47 15.62
C LEU A 508 21.41 -0.99 15.26
N GLY A 509 20.85 -0.08 16.04
CA GLY A 509 21.03 1.36 15.80
C GLY A 509 22.52 1.77 15.84
N ARG A 510 23.26 1.28 16.83
CA ARG A 510 24.72 1.52 16.92
C ARG A 510 25.48 0.97 15.71
N PHE A 511 25.12 -0.25 15.29
CA PHE A 511 25.70 -0.88 14.08
C PHE A 511 25.38 -0.07 12.83
N HIS A 512 24.15 0.40 12.66
CA HIS A 512 23.73 1.21 11.52
C HIS A 512 24.46 2.55 11.46
N VAL A 513 24.67 3.23 12.59
CA VAL A 513 25.45 4.47 12.66
C VAL A 513 26.90 4.20 12.26
N ALA A 514 27.51 3.12 12.78
CA ALA A 514 28.88 2.75 12.40
C ALA A 514 28.97 2.42 10.90
N LEU A 515 28.02 1.66 10.35
CA LEU A 515 27.99 1.31 8.93
C LEU A 515 27.82 2.57 8.04
N ALA A 516 26.92 3.47 8.43
CA ALA A 516 26.72 4.74 7.71
C ALA A 516 27.96 5.62 7.75
N ALA A 517 28.68 5.68 8.87
CA ALA A 517 29.93 6.40 9.00
C ALA A 517 31.03 5.81 8.10
N VAL A 518 31.18 4.48 8.08
CA VAL A 518 32.14 3.80 7.19
C VAL A 518 31.79 4.05 5.72
N ALA A 519 30.51 3.95 5.36
CA ALA A 519 30.06 4.23 3.98
C ALA A 519 30.32 5.70 3.58
N ALA A 520 30.05 6.66 4.48
CA ALA A 520 30.31 8.07 4.23
C ALA A 520 31.81 8.38 4.09
N LEU A 521 32.66 7.78 4.95
CA LEU A 521 34.12 7.91 4.86
C LEU A 521 34.67 7.30 3.57
N GLY A 522 34.17 6.11 3.19
CA GLY A 522 34.54 5.45 1.94
C GLY A 522 34.14 6.26 0.70
N ALA A 523 32.89 6.76 0.68
CA ALA A 523 32.40 7.63 -0.39
C ALA A 523 33.18 8.95 -0.46
N GLY A 524 33.46 9.57 0.69
CA GLY A 524 34.28 10.80 0.79
C GLY A 524 35.70 10.57 0.31
N GLY A 525 36.34 9.47 0.71
CA GLY A 525 37.68 9.10 0.27
C GLY A 525 37.76 8.85 -1.24
N LEU A 526 36.75 8.12 -1.78
CA LEU A 526 36.64 7.89 -3.23
C LEU A 526 36.43 9.19 -4.00
N TRP A 527 35.51 10.06 -3.53
CA TRP A 527 35.26 11.36 -4.12
C TRP A 527 36.50 12.24 -4.13
N PHE A 528 37.26 12.28 -3.02
CA PHE A 528 38.49 13.02 -2.90
C PHE A 528 39.56 12.48 -3.86
N ARG A 529 39.71 11.15 -3.95
CA ARG A 529 40.61 10.51 -4.90
C ARG A 529 40.26 10.88 -6.34
N VAL A 530 38.97 10.73 -6.72
CA VAL A 530 38.46 11.05 -8.07
C VAL A 530 38.71 12.54 -8.41
N ARG A 531 38.52 13.45 -7.46
CA ARG A 531 38.82 14.87 -7.66
C ARG A 531 40.31 15.15 -7.88
N ARG A 532 41.19 14.39 -7.21
CA ARG A 532 42.64 14.57 -7.35
C ARG A 532 43.20 13.95 -8.63
N THR A 533 42.74 12.74 -8.99
CA THR A 533 43.29 12.00 -10.14
C THR A 533 42.53 12.28 -11.44
N GLY A 534 41.36 12.94 -11.38
CA GLY A 534 40.46 13.08 -12.51
C GLY A 534 39.74 11.80 -12.84
N VAL A 535 38.75 11.89 -13.75
CA VAL A 535 38.04 10.74 -14.30
C VAL A 535 38.42 10.57 -15.75
N VAL A 536 39.13 9.51 -16.05
CA VAL A 536 39.36 9.11 -17.43
C VAL A 536 38.12 8.40 -17.94
N ARG A 537 37.46 8.99 -18.93
CA ARG A 537 36.30 8.37 -19.57
C ARG A 537 36.81 7.58 -20.80
N GLY A 538 36.55 6.29 -20.78
CA GLY A 538 36.80 5.39 -21.87
C GLY A 538 35.51 4.72 -22.38
N LEU A 539 35.58 4.06 -23.51
CA LEU A 539 34.51 3.18 -23.95
C LEU A 539 34.36 2.01 -22.94
N THR A 540 33.14 1.64 -22.66
CA THR A 540 32.86 0.37 -21.98
C THR A 540 33.35 -0.76 -22.87
N TRP A 541 33.82 -1.89 -22.31
CA TRP A 541 34.14 -3.07 -23.06
C TRP A 541 32.98 -3.47 -23.98
N ASP A 542 33.21 -3.49 -25.27
CA ASP A 542 32.21 -3.67 -26.33
C ASP A 542 32.48 -4.89 -27.21
N CYS A 543 33.39 -5.78 -26.81
CA CYS A 543 33.87 -6.91 -27.55
C CYS A 543 34.46 -6.53 -28.94
N GLY A 544 35.03 -5.33 -29.04
CA GLY A 544 35.60 -4.81 -30.30
C GLY A 544 34.61 -4.12 -31.22
N TYR A 545 33.36 -3.88 -30.80
CA TYR A 545 32.38 -3.14 -31.58
C TYR A 545 32.58 -1.63 -31.44
N ALA A 546 32.98 -0.98 -32.55
CA ALA A 546 33.45 0.39 -32.54
C ALA A 546 32.36 1.47 -32.46
N ALA A 547 31.09 1.13 -32.59
CA ALA A 547 29.98 2.08 -32.61
C ALA A 547 28.82 1.66 -31.69
N PRO A 548 29.01 1.62 -30.35
CA PRO A 548 27.95 1.24 -29.42
C PRO A 548 26.79 2.25 -29.44
N THR A 549 25.58 1.75 -29.42
CA THR A 549 24.36 2.57 -29.38
C THR A 549 23.60 2.40 -28.06
N ALA A 550 22.66 3.30 -27.78
CA ALA A 550 21.79 3.21 -26.59
C ALA A 550 20.93 1.92 -26.54
N ARG A 551 20.82 1.19 -27.66
CA ARG A 551 20.14 -0.11 -27.75
C ARG A 551 20.99 -1.27 -27.21
N MET A 552 22.31 -1.09 -27.11
CA MET A 552 23.27 -2.12 -26.67
C MET A 552 23.49 -2.08 -25.15
N GLN A 553 22.42 -2.11 -24.39
CA GLN A 553 22.43 -2.13 -22.93
C GLN A 553 21.28 -3.01 -22.41
N TYR A 554 21.39 -3.48 -21.16
CA TYR A 554 20.37 -4.30 -20.54
C TYR A 554 19.01 -3.58 -20.52
N THR A 555 17.96 -4.31 -20.89
CA THR A 555 16.57 -3.88 -20.78
C THR A 555 15.95 -4.39 -19.48
N ALA A 556 14.76 -3.88 -19.14
CA ALA A 556 14.02 -4.36 -17.98
C ALA A 556 13.67 -5.86 -18.08
N GLY A 557 13.31 -6.32 -19.29
CA GLY A 557 13.00 -7.73 -19.56
C GLY A 557 14.22 -8.62 -19.50
N SER A 558 15.32 -8.26 -20.21
CA SER A 558 16.53 -9.10 -20.28
C SER A 558 17.20 -9.28 -18.91
N PHE A 559 17.18 -8.27 -18.05
CA PHE A 559 17.71 -8.37 -16.69
C PHE A 559 16.92 -9.36 -15.83
N ALA A 560 15.59 -9.36 -15.94
CA ALA A 560 14.71 -10.17 -15.11
C ALA A 560 14.42 -11.56 -15.70
N ALA A 561 14.80 -11.85 -16.94
CA ALA A 561 14.37 -13.02 -17.72
C ALA A 561 14.56 -14.36 -16.99
N THR A 562 15.70 -14.57 -16.34
CA THR A 562 15.99 -15.80 -15.60
C THR A 562 15.05 -15.95 -14.39
N ILE A 563 14.88 -14.88 -13.60
CA ILE A 563 14.06 -14.92 -12.38
C ILE A 563 12.57 -15.04 -12.73
N THR A 564 12.10 -14.29 -13.73
CA THR A 564 10.70 -14.40 -14.21
C THR A 564 10.41 -15.78 -14.79
N GLY A 565 11.42 -16.45 -15.35
CA GLY A 565 11.34 -17.83 -15.81
C GLY A 565 11.02 -18.81 -14.68
N TRP A 566 11.57 -18.64 -13.48
CA TRP A 566 11.26 -19.49 -12.32
C TRP A 566 9.79 -19.39 -11.87
N PHE A 567 9.18 -18.24 -12.10
CA PHE A 567 7.77 -17.97 -11.78
C PHE A 567 6.84 -18.04 -12.99
N ALA A 568 7.31 -18.58 -14.15
CA ALA A 568 6.52 -18.62 -15.38
C ALA A 568 5.18 -19.38 -15.22
N TRP A 569 5.10 -20.33 -14.30
CA TRP A 569 3.89 -21.08 -13.98
C TRP A 569 2.72 -20.21 -13.50
N ILE A 570 3.01 -19.07 -12.85
CA ILE A 570 2.01 -18.11 -12.36
C ILE A 570 2.02 -16.81 -13.16
N LEU A 571 3.18 -16.29 -13.54
CA LEU A 571 3.31 -15.04 -14.30
C LEU A 571 2.79 -15.18 -15.73
N ARG A 572 2.99 -16.35 -16.33
CA ARG A 572 2.58 -16.70 -17.70
C ARG A 572 2.87 -15.59 -18.72
N PRO A 573 4.14 -15.16 -18.86
CA PRO A 573 4.50 -14.06 -19.74
C PRO A 573 4.12 -14.38 -21.19
N GLU A 574 3.48 -13.43 -21.85
CA GLU A 574 3.13 -13.48 -23.26
C GLU A 574 4.29 -12.87 -24.05
N ARG A 575 4.84 -13.64 -24.99
CA ARG A 575 6.00 -13.27 -25.80
C ARG A 575 5.64 -13.30 -27.27
N HIS A 576 5.84 -12.19 -27.95
CA HIS A 576 5.73 -12.09 -29.40
C HIS A 576 7.11 -11.75 -29.94
N ALA A 577 7.72 -12.70 -30.64
CA ALA A 577 9.05 -12.56 -31.20
C ALA A 577 9.01 -12.74 -32.73
N GLU A 578 9.45 -11.74 -33.46
CA GLU A 578 9.78 -11.81 -34.87
C GLU A 578 11.31 -11.84 -34.97
N PRO A 579 11.94 -13.03 -35.03
CA PRO A 579 13.40 -13.12 -35.08
C PRO A 579 13.96 -12.50 -36.37
N PRO A 580 15.18 -11.94 -36.32
CA PRO A 580 15.83 -11.44 -37.51
C PRO A 580 16.03 -12.58 -38.50
N THR A 581 15.65 -12.36 -39.77
CA THR A 581 15.78 -13.34 -40.85
C THR A 581 16.77 -12.86 -41.90
N GLY A 582 17.67 -13.74 -42.31
CA GLY A 582 18.70 -13.46 -43.32
C GLY A 582 19.97 -12.81 -42.76
N ALA A 583 20.96 -12.61 -43.64
CA ALA A 583 22.28 -12.06 -43.29
C ALA A 583 22.23 -10.56 -42.92
N PHE A 584 21.28 -9.82 -43.48
CA PHE A 584 21.06 -8.39 -43.23
C PHE A 584 19.58 -8.14 -42.88
N PRO A 585 19.14 -8.43 -41.63
CA PRO A 585 17.75 -8.32 -41.27
C PRO A 585 17.29 -6.86 -41.25
N MET A 586 16.22 -6.57 -42.00
CA MET A 586 15.63 -5.23 -42.08
C MET A 586 14.72 -4.94 -40.88
N ARG A 587 14.14 -5.98 -40.24
CA ARG A 587 13.21 -5.87 -39.10
C ARG A 587 13.40 -7.04 -38.16
N ALA A 588 13.30 -6.75 -36.89
CA ALA A 588 13.13 -7.72 -35.81
C ALA A 588 12.25 -7.07 -34.73
N ARG A 589 11.38 -7.85 -34.13
CA ARG A 589 10.51 -7.37 -33.06
C ARG A 589 10.49 -8.37 -31.89
N PHE A 590 10.57 -7.84 -30.70
CA PHE A 590 10.40 -8.61 -29.48
C PHE A 590 9.52 -7.81 -28.51
N ASP A 591 8.34 -8.33 -28.24
CA ASP A 591 7.39 -7.81 -27.24
C ASP A 591 7.19 -8.86 -26.15
N GLU A 592 7.35 -8.48 -24.91
CA GLU A 592 7.05 -9.31 -23.74
C GLU A 592 6.11 -8.55 -22.81
N HIS A 593 5.02 -9.19 -22.43
CA HIS A 593 4.03 -8.66 -21.49
C HIS A 593 3.73 -9.68 -20.42
N THR A 594 3.70 -9.25 -19.16
CA THR A 594 3.25 -10.08 -18.03
C THR A 594 1.81 -9.69 -17.68
N PRO A 595 0.81 -10.55 -17.97
CA PRO A 595 -0.59 -10.28 -17.70
C PRO A 595 -0.87 -10.29 -16.19
N GLU A 596 -2.02 -9.76 -15.80
CA GLU A 596 -2.55 -9.93 -14.44
C GLU A 596 -3.28 -11.28 -14.37
N THR A 597 -2.55 -12.34 -14.10
CA THR A 597 -3.02 -13.73 -14.24
C THR A 597 -4.30 -14.00 -13.45
N ILE A 598 -4.45 -13.46 -12.23
CA ILE A 598 -5.66 -13.65 -11.41
C ILE A 598 -6.85 -12.92 -12.04
N LEU A 599 -6.67 -11.66 -12.45
CA LEU A 599 -7.73 -10.89 -13.11
C LEU A 599 -8.15 -11.53 -14.42
N ASP A 600 -7.17 -11.84 -15.29
CA ASP A 600 -7.44 -12.23 -16.68
C ASP A 600 -7.92 -13.68 -16.80
N ARG A 601 -7.48 -14.59 -15.92
CA ARG A 601 -7.79 -16.02 -16.02
C ARG A 601 -8.77 -16.56 -14.97
N VAL A 602 -9.02 -15.80 -13.91
CA VAL A 602 -9.98 -16.21 -12.86
C VAL A 602 -11.17 -15.25 -12.83
N VAL A 603 -10.92 -13.95 -12.61
CA VAL A 603 -11.98 -12.98 -12.35
C VAL A 603 -12.76 -12.64 -13.63
N GLN A 604 -12.09 -12.36 -14.76
CA GLN A 604 -12.78 -12.05 -16.03
C GLN A 604 -13.60 -13.21 -16.58
N PRO A 605 -13.11 -14.47 -16.62
CA PRO A 605 -13.94 -15.61 -17.02
C PRO A 605 -15.16 -15.82 -16.11
N ALA A 606 -14.98 -15.72 -14.79
CA ALA A 606 -16.09 -15.78 -13.84
C ALA A 606 -17.11 -14.67 -14.09
N GLY A 607 -16.64 -13.43 -14.28
CA GLY A 607 -17.48 -12.28 -14.66
C GLY A 607 -18.21 -12.51 -15.99
N SER A 608 -17.57 -13.13 -16.98
CA SER A 608 -18.19 -13.45 -18.28
C SER A 608 -19.31 -14.48 -18.14
N ILE A 609 -19.19 -15.42 -17.20
CA ILE A 609 -20.27 -16.39 -16.89
C ILE A 609 -21.46 -15.65 -16.29
N VAL A 610 -21.24 -14.77 -15.32
CA VAL A 610 -22.29 -13.96 -14.70
C VAL A 610 -23.00 -13.08 -15.75
N LEU A 611 -22.23 -12.42 -16.64
CA LEU A 611 -22.79 -11.59 -17.71
C LEU A 611 -23.61 -12.41 -18.70
N ARG A 612 -23.18 -13.63 -19.05
CA ARG A 612 -23.95 -14.56 -19.89
C ARG A 612 -25.25 -14.99 -19.23
N ALA A 613 -25.19 -15.30 -17.93
CA ALA A 613 -26.37 -15.63 -17.14
C ALA A 613 -27.36 -14.46 -17.08
N ALA A 614 -26.86 -13.25 -16.83
CA ALA A 614 -27.65 -12.02 -16.81
C ALA A 614 -28.26 -11.72 -18.20
N ALA A 615 -27.52 -11.95 -19.29
CA ALA A 615 -28.02 -11.80 -20.65
C ALA A 615 -29.11 -12.84 -20.98
N ALA A 616 -28.98 -14.06 -20.47
CA ALA A 616 -30.03 -15.09 -20.60
C ALA A 616 -31.27 -14.69 -19.80
N ALA A 617 -31.12 -14.20 -18.56
CA ALA A 617 -32.22 -13.70 -17.76
C ALA A 617 -32.96 -12.51 -18.41
N ARG A 618 -32.24 -11.60 -19.09
CA ARG A 618 -32.86 -10.50 -19.84
C ARG A 618 -33.81 -10.98 -20.96
N LYS A 619 -33.62 -12.16 -21.50
CA LYS A 619 -34.54 -12.73 -22.50
C LYS A 619 -35.92 -12.98 -21.92
N LEU A 620 -36.06 -13.11 -20.60
CA LEU A 620 -37.33 -13.18 -19.89
C LEU A 620 -38.05 -11.83 -19.81
N GLN A 621 -37.31 -10.72 -19.98
CA GLN A 621 -37.81 -9.34 -19.95
C GLN A 621 -38.17 -8.87 -21.37
N HIS A 622 -39.17 -9.45 -21.99
CA HIS A 622 -39.55 -9.12 -23.38
C HIS A 622 -40.72 -8.14 -23.52
N GLY A 623 -41.16 -7.52 -22.43
CA GLY A 623 -42.19 -6.46 -22.44
C GLY A 623 -43.64 -6.95 -22.60
N ARG A 624 -43.88 -8.25 -22.65
CA ARG A 624 -45.25 -8.81 -22.78
C ARG A 624 -45.87 -9.00 -21.40
N ILE A 625 -46.88 -8.21 -21.07
CA ILE A 625 -47.58 -8.26 -19.77
C ILE A 625 -48.09 -9.66 -19.43
N GLN A 626 -48.63 -10.38 -20.42
CA GLN A 626 -49.16 -11.76 -20.25
C GLN A 626 -48.08 -12.73 -19.71
N ALA A 627 -46.84 -12.59 -20.17
CA ALA A 627 -45.76 -13.43 -19.70
C ALA A 627 -45.34 -13.07 -18.25
N TYR A 628 -45.38 -11.80 -17.89
CA TYR A 628 -45.09 -11.41 -16.48
C TYR A 628 -46.17 -11.90 -15.53
N ILE A 629 -47.46 -11.86 -15.94
CA ILE A 629 -48.55 -12.47 -15.17
C ILE A 629 -48.33 -13.98 -15.02
N LEU A 630 -47.92 -14.68 -16.09
CA LEU A 630 -47.59 -16.10 -16.02
C LEU A 630 -46.42 -16.37 -15.06
N TYR A 631 -45.36 -15.54 -15.06
CA TYR A 631 -44.23 -15.71 -14.13
C TYR A 631 -44.66 -15.54 -12.68
N VAL A 632 -45.51 -14.57 -12.38
CA VAL A 632 -46.08 -14.37 -11.05
C VAL A 632 -46.93 -15.59 -10.65
N LEU A 633 -47.76 -16.08 -11.54
CA LEU A 633 -48.61 -17.26 -11.28
C LEU A 633 -47.77 -18.51 -10.98
N ILE A 634 -46.73 -18.76 -11.79
CA ILE A 634 -45.79 -19.87 -11.57
C ILE A 634 -45.07 -19.71 -10.22
N GLY A 635 -44.64 -18.48 -9.88
CA GLY A 635 -44.00 -18.19 -8.59
C GLY A 635 -44.93 -18.48 -7.40
N VAL A 636 -46.17 -18.01 -7.47
CA VAL A 636 -47.18 -18.25 -6.42
C VAL A 636 -47.50 -19.76 -6.27
N VAL A 637 -47.69 -20.45 -7.38
CA VAL A 637 -47.93 -21.93 -7.36
C VAL A 637 -46.70 -22.65 -6.78
N GLY A 638 -45.49 -22.24 -7.18
CA GLY A 638 -44.23 -22.81 -6.64
C GLY A 638 -44.08 -22.62 -5.13
N VAL A 639 -44.36 -21.41 -4.62
CA VAL A 639 -44.33 -21.12 -3.17
C VAL A 639 -45.42 -21.91 -2.44
N ALA A 640 -46.63 -22.02 -3.00
CA ALA A 640 -47.70 -22.80 -2.41
C ALA A 640 -47.35 -24.30 -2.33
N LEU A 641 -46.74 -24.85 -3.37
CA LEU A 641 -46.26 -26.25 -3.40
C LEU A 641 -45.17 -26.48 -2.35
N LEU A 642 -44.22 -25.57 -2.23
CA LEU A 642 -43.15 -25.65 -1.22
C LEU A 642 -43.73 -25.56 0.20
N ALA A 643 -44.73 -24.71 0.42
CA ALA A 643 -45.39 -24.60 1.70
C ALA A 643 -46.19 -25.87 2.09
N VAL A 644 -46.78 -26.56 1.12
CA VAL A 644 -47.46 -27.86 1.33
C VAL A 644 -46.43 -28.94 1.66
N ILE A 645 -45.37 -29.07 0.87
CA ILE A 645 -44.31 -30.06 1.08
C ILE A 645 -43.54 -29.82 2.39
N GLY A 646 -43.37 -28.54 2.81
CA GLY A 646 -42.73 -28.19 4.07
C GLY A 646 -43.59 -28.39 5.34
N ARG A 647 -44.91 -28.62 5.17
CA ARG A 647 -45.80 -28.97 6.29
C ARG A 647 -45.74 -30.45 6.68
N ASP A 648 -45.25 -31.30 5.80
CA ASP A 648 -45.15 -32.75 6.03
C ASP A 648 -43.74 -33.14 6.54
N ARG A 649 -42.91 -32.16 6.92
CA ARG A 649 -41.65 -32.36 7.62
C ARG A 649 -41.64 -31.57 8.95
#